data_1c269f316a160640b007a0ce1da54002
#
_entry.id   1c269f316a160640b007a0ce1da54002
#
_cell.length_a   1.000
_cell.length_b   1.000
_cell.length_c   1.000
_cell.angle_alpha   90.00
_cell.angle_beta   90.00
_cell.angle_gamma   90.00
#
_symmetry.space_group_name_H-M   'P 1'
#
loop_
_entity.id
_entity.type
_entity.pdbx_description
1 polymer ?
#
loop_
_entity_poly.entity_id
_entity_poly.type
_entity_poly.pdbx_seq_one_letter_code
_entity_poly.pdbx_strand_id
1 'polypeptide(L)'
;MQFTGKNGEFQIRHMVEKTQLNFPVANEEGIKSSVTQTFGGDCKLDQNHFLLEPVSIENLHNNRSTRNVWCTINRKEHVSLTGVSAQAEYAHFLGKEEEVTFDAGFMWQETKRELKEQKIEAAVRIFAPLGVPAELMQVRVTNKSDMDMCVRVTSAIPIYGRSADNLRDHRHVTSLLHRIRTTGRGVICKPVLSFDERGHQKNHMIYFEMGSQGDGTKPESFFPTVESFIGETGTFLAPDALKNKEKGCPAGCTVDGKEAMGAMAFPEITLAAGAHVDYILLGGMTEDPKLAEQAAEMFCTTKQADAAFEQAKNYWNGLVNISFETGNPKEDSYLKWICFQPVLRRIYGCSFLPYHDYGRGGRGWRDLWQDCLSLLILDPKEVRSMILNSFAGVRFDGTNATIIGDKPGEFVADRNNITRVWMDHAYWPFVTTKLYLNQTGDLDILDQKVAYFKDPQAKRGTAGDAEWTPAYGMRQKDVNGNIYEGTVLEHLLLQNLCAFYEAGEHGMMRLRGADWNDALDMAAEKGESVAFTCAYIGNLRDLADTLEKYEAASGKKEITLAKEMEILIRQDRTSYDSAEKRNVVLNNYVSQCVHNISGEQISVDISTLVQNLRERADWYTGLIRTQEWVTDENGNGWFNGYYDNHGRPVEGKRDDHVRMMLTGQVFSVMGNVADDAQTAAIIKSADLYLYKNCLLYTSPSPRDKRQS
;
A
#
# COMPACT_ATOMS: atom_id res chain seq x y z
N MET A 1 -6.44 -24.40 -3.79
CA MET A 1 -7.27 -23.28 -3.29
C MET A 1 -8.68 -23.44 -3.86
N GLN A 2 -9.70 -23.28 -3.04
CA GLN A 2 -11.10 -23.36 -3.42
C GLN A 2 -11.88 -22.24 -2.72
N PHE A 3 -12.65 -21.45 -3.46
CA PHE A 3 -13.57 -20.49 -2.84
C PHE A 3 -14.73 -21.24 -2.18
N THR A 4 -15.09 -20.85 -0.95
CA THR A 4 -16.07 -21.53 -0.10
C THR A 4 -17.40 -20.79 0.04
N GLY A 5 -17.43 -19.53 -0.41
CA GLY A 5 -18.61 -18.66 -0.31
C GLY A 5 -18.71 -17.68 -1.48
N LYS A 6 -19.70 -16.79 -1.42
CA LYS A 6 -19.91 -15.71 -2.41
C LYS A 6 -19.16 -14.40 -2.05
N ASN A 7 -18.55 -14.34 -0.88
CA ASN A 7 -17.91 -13.13 -0.35
C ASN A 7 -16.37 -13.14 -0.47
N GLY A 8 -15.81 -13.98 -1.35
CA GLY A 8 -14.38 -14.09 -1.52
C GLY A 8 -13.69 -15.01 -0.52
N GLU A 9 -14.41 -15.66 0.39
CA GLU A 9 -13.85 -16.62 1.33
C GLU A 9 -13.29 -17.83 0.59
N PHE A 10 -12.12 -18.32 1.02
CA PHE A 10 -11.48 -19.47 0.38
C PHE A 10 -10.81 -20.39 1.38
N GLN A 11 -10.60 -21.62 0.95
CA GLN A 11 -9.90 -22.66 1.69
C GLN A 11 -8.72 -23.22 0.88
N ILE A 12 -7.60 -23.45 1.55
CA ILE A 12 -6.46 -24.22 1.02
C ILE A 12 -6.32 -25.46 1.90
N ARG A 13 -6.45 -26.65 1.31
CA ARG A 13 -6.19 -27.93 1.98
C ARG A 13 -4.77 -28.40 1.67
N HIS A 14 -4.18 -29.16 2.56
CA HIS A 14 -2.81 -29.67 2.45
C HIS A 14 -1.81 -28.54 2.18
N MET A 15 -1.90 -27.49 3.01
CA MET A 15 -1.00 -26.36 2.91
C MET A 15 0.40 -26.81 3.32
N VAL A 16 1.28 -26.97 2.33
CA VAL A 16 2.67 -27.34 2.58
C VAL A 16 3.38 -26.17 3.27
N GLU A 17 4.16 -26.44 4.30
CA GLU A 17 4.91 -25.42 5.05
C GLU A 17 5.87 -24.60 4.18
N LYS A 18 6.28 -25.11 3.04
CA LYS A 18 7.12 -24.42 2.04
C LYS A 18 6.44 -23.24 1.34
N THR A 19 5.14 -23.15 1.39
CA THR A 19 4.39 -22.05 0.76
C THR A 19 4.20 -20.94 1.76
N GLN A 20 5.00 -19.89 1.67
CA GLN A 20 4.80 -18.70 2.48
C GLN A 20 3.64 -17.88 1.93
N LEU A 21 2.54 -17.86 2.67
CA LEU A 21 1.42 -16.97 2.43
C LEU A 21 1.49 -15.81 3.44
N ASN A 22 1.63 -14.59 2.96
CA ASN A 22 1.51 -13.39 3.80
C ASN A 22 0.09 -12.85 3.65
N PHE A 23 -0.67 -12.84 4.74
CA PHE A 23 -2.07 -12.48 4.73
C PHE A 23 -2.33 -11.20 5.53
N PRO A 24 -3.10 -10.22 5.00
CA PRO A 24 -3.36 -8.97 5.68
C PRO A 24 -4.39 -9.14 6.79
N VAL A 25 -4.10 -8.57 7.95
CA VAL A 25 -5.02 -8.43 9.08
C VAL A 25 -4.92 -7.00 9.58
N ALA A 26 -6.01 -6.25 9.53
CA ALA A 26 -6.03 -4.84 9.91
C ALA A 26 -7.43 -4.39 10.35
N ASN A 27 -7.48 -3.19 10.96
CA ASN A 27 -8.72 -2.47 11.21
C ASN A 27 -8.57 -0.96 10.94
N GLU A 28 -9.64 -0.21 11.08
CA GLU A 28 -9.66 1.24 10.86
C GLU A 28 -9.03 2.03 12.02
N GLU A 29 -8.79 1.39 13.18
CA GLU A 29 -8.10 1.97 14.33
C GLU A 29 -6.59 2.01 14.14
N GLY A 30 -6.09 1.54 12.99
CA GLY A 30 -4.72 1.69 12.54
C GLY A 30 -3.83 0.46 12.72
N ILE A 31 -4.29 -0.60 13.38
CA ILE A 31 -3.50 -1.83 13.46
C ILE A 31 -3.36 -2.48 12.09
N LYS A 32 -2.15 -2.92 11.77
CA LYS A 32 -1.80 -3.55 10.48
C LYS A 32 -0.82 -4.69 10.72
N SER A 33 -1.19 -5.86 10.25
CA SER A 33 -0.37 -7.06 10.35
C SER A 33 -0.26 -7.76 9.01
N SER A 34 0.90 -8.33 8.73
CA SER A 34 1.10 -9.30 7.66
C SER A 34 1.38 -10.65 8.31
N VAL A 35 0.44 -11.60 8.19
CA VAL A 35 0.46 -12.83 8.96
C VAL A 35 0.66 -14.04 8.05
N THR A 36 1.63 -14.90 8.38
CA THR A 36 1.84 -16.16 7.67
C THR A 36 0.89 -17.27 8.18
N GLN A 37 0.83 -18.40 7.49
CA GLN A 37 0.06 -19.57 7.92
C GLN A 37 0.54 -20.20 9.24
N THR A 38 1.75 -19.85 9.68
CA THR A 38 2.32 -20.25 10.98
C THR A 38 2.32 -19.10 11.98
N PHE A 39 1.54 -18.04 11.71
CA PHE A 39 1.36 -16.86 12.55
C PHE A 39 2.63 -16.02 12.78
N GLY A 40 3.61 -16.18 11.90
CA GLY A 40 4.74 -15.25 11.78
C GLY A 40 4.32 -13.97 11.06
N GLY A 41 5.19 -12.97 11.09
CA GLY A 41 4.99 -11.69 10.45
C GLY A 41 4.83 -10.53 11.42
N ASP A 42 4.84 -9.32 10.89
CA ASP A 42 4.82 -8.12 11.71
C ASP A 42 3.42 -7.71 12.20
N CYS A 43 3.41 -6.77 13.16
CA CYS A 43 2.23 -6.05 13.62
C CYS A 43 2.65 -4.64 14.00
N LYS A 44 1.97 -3.63 13.43
CA LYS A 44 2.34 -2.21 13.58
C LYS A 44 1.13 -1.28 13.52
N LEU A 45 1.29 -0.05 14.00
CA LEU A 45 0.44 1.09 13.67
C LEU A 45 1.03 1.88 12.50
N ASP A 46 2.31 2.20 12.59
CA ASP A 46 3.10 2.96 11.61
C ASP A 46 4.57 2.49 11.63
N GLN A 47 5.47 3.21 10.97
CA GLN A 47 6.88 2.87 10.88
C GLN A 47 7.65 3.03 12.21
N ASN A 48 7.09 3.78 13.15
CA ASN A 48 7.73 4.05 14.43
C ASN A 48 7.21 3.16 15.56
N HIS A 49 6.09 2.45 15.33
CA HIS A 49 5.40 1.68 16.38
C HIS A 49 5.07 0.27 15.91
N PHE A 50 5.94 -0.68 16.25
CA PHE A 50 5.76 -2.10 15.97
C PHE A 50 5.55 -2.89 17.27
N LEU A 51 4.47 -3.66 17.33
CA LEU A 51 4.22 -4.63 18.41
C LEU A 51 5.14 -5.85 18.23
N LEU A 52 5.17 -6.39 17.02
CA LEU A 52 6.06 -7.48 16.62
C LEU A 52 7.17 -6.93 15.74
N GLU A 53 8.34 -7.58 15.81
CA GLU A 53 9.50 -7.18 15.02
C GLU A 53 9.19 -7.11 13.53
N PRO A 54 9.56 -6.00 12.85
CA PRO A 54 9.45 -5.90 11.41
C PRO A 54 10.14 -7.07 10.72
N VAL A 55 9.43 -7.76 9.84
CA VAL A 55 9.99 -8.92 9.13
C VAL A 55 10.88 -8.45 8.00
N SER A 56 12.12 -8.90 8.00
CA SER A 56 13.11 -8.71 6.93
C SER A 56 13.69 -10.06 6.50
N ILE A 57 14.47 -10.06 5.43
CA ILE A 57 15.17 -11.27 4.96
C ILE A 57 16.10 -11.84 6.06
N GLU A 58 16.71 -10.96 6.87
CA GLU A 58 17.66 -11.34 7.91
C GLU A 58 16.98 -11.99 9.12
N ASN A 59 15.74 -11.62 9.41
CA ASN A 59 15.03 -12.11 10.60
C ASN A 59 13.83 -13.02 10.31
N LEU A 60 13.61 -13.34 9.04
CA LEU A 60 12.48 -14.14 8.59
C LEU A 60 12.35 -15.49 9.31
N HIS A 61 13.48 -16.09 9.66
CA HIS A 61 13.58 -17.41 10.26
C HIS A 61 13.96 -17.43 11.74
N ASN A 62 13.99 -16.27 12.41
CA ASN A 62 14.42 -16.21 13.81
C ASN A 62 13.27 -16.35 14.83
N ASN A 63 12.04 -16.50 14.35
CA ASN A 63 10.80 -16.67 15.14
C ASN A 63 10.50 -15.53 16.13
N ARG A 64 11.17 -14.38 16.01
CA ARG A 64 10.98 -13.23 16.90
C ARG A 64 9.74 -12.39 16.57
N SER A 65 9.11 -12.65 15.43
CA SER A 65 7.84 -12.06 15.01
C SER A 65 6.72 -13.10 14.89
N THR A 66 6.83 -14.20 15.64
CA THR A 66 5.84 -15.28 15.59
C THR A 66 4.91 -15.21 16.81
N ARG A 67 3.62 -15.29 16.54
CA ARG A 67 2.57 -15.43 17.54
C ARG A 67 2.41 -16.91 17.87
N ASN A 68 3.28 -17.44 18.71
CA ASN A 68 3.27 -18.86 19.04
C ASN A 68 2.39 -19.17 20.24
N VAL A 69 1.79 -20.35 20.22
CA VAL A 69 1.00 -20.90 21.34
C VAL A 69 1.38 -22.36 21.53
N TRP A 70 1.68 -22.69 22.76
CA TRP A 70 2.12 -24.02 23.15
C TRP A 70 1.03 -24.76 23.94
N CYS A 71 0.92 -26.04 23.72
CA CYS A 71 0.13 -26.94 24.53
C CYS A 71 1.05 -27.97 25.20
N THR A 72 1.02 -28.02 26.53
CA THR A 72 1.65 -29.08 27.31
C THR A 72 0.61 -30.14 27.61
N ILE A 73 0.89 -31.39 27.17
CA ILE A 73 0.00 -32.52 27.26
C ILE A 73 0.49 -33.47 28.35
N ASN A 74 -0.38 -33.87 29.25
CA ASN A 74 -0.13 -34.81 30.34
C ASN A 74 1.19 -34.48 31.09
N ARG A 75 1.53 -33.18 31.19
CA ARG A 75 2.74 -32.65 31.85
C ARG A 75 4.09 -33.14 31.29
N LYS A 76 4.10 -33.72 30.11
CA LYS A 76 5.30 -34.37 29.52
C LYS A 76 5.63 -33.88 28.13
N GLU A 77 4.65 -33.73 27.29
CA GLU A 77 4.82 -33.41 25.91
C GLU A 77 4.45 -31.95 25.63
N HIS A 78 5.28 -31.25 24.86
CA HIS A 78 5.08 -29.84 24.53
C HIS A 78 4.98 -29.69 23.02
N VAL A 79 3.86 -29.20 22.51
CA VAL A 79 3.61 -29.03 21.07
C VAL A 79 3.23 -27.59 20.77
N SER A 80 3.67 -27.08 19.63
CA SER A 80 3.23 -25.79 19.11
C SER A 80 1.90 -25.96 18.37
N LEU A 81 0.90 -25.18 18.77
CA LEU A 81 -0.41 -25.16 18.10
C LEU A 81 -0.38 -24.36 16.79
N THR A 82 0.64 -23.54 16.60
CA THR A 82 0.87 -22.74 15.38
C THR A 82 1.85 -23.39 14.41
N GLY A 83 2.44 -24.51 14.78
CA GLY A 83 3.38 -25.26 13.95
C GLY A 83 4.83 -24.72 13.98
N VAL A 84 5.19 -23.95 15.01
CA VAL A 84 6.54 -23.39 15.18
C VAL A 84 7.22 -23.98 16.39
N SER A 85 8.00 -25.06 16.17
CA SER A 85 8.76 -25.77 17.19
C SER A 85 9.93 -26.50 16.56
N ALA A 86 10.92 -26.89 17.38
CA ALA A 86 12.05 -27.72 16.93
C ALA A 86 11.55 -29.07 16.37
N GLN A 87 10.47 -29.61 16.90
CA GLN A 87 9.85 -30.85 16.40
C GLN A 87 9.23 -30.63 15.01
N ALA A 88 8.51 -29.52 14.79
CA ALA A 88 7.94 -29.19 13.50
C ALA A 88 9.02 -28.95 12.44
N GLU A 89 10.10 -28.24 12.78
CA GLU A 89 11.24 -28.04 11.88
C GLU A 89 11.93 -29.37 11.53
N TYR A 90 12.11 -30.25 12.50
CA TYR A 90 12.69 -31.57 12.27
C TYR A 90 11.78 -32.45 11.41
N ALA A 91 10.47 -32.43 11.64
CA ALA A 91 9.51 -33.15 10.80
C ALA A 91 9.56 -32.64 9.35
N HIS A 92 9.63 -31.33 9.18
CA HIS A 92 9.79 -30.71 7.87
C HIS A 92 11.10 -31.13 7.18
N PHE A 93 12.21 -31.13 7.92
CA PHE A 93 13.51 -31.61 7.41
C PHE A 93 13.44 -33.06 6.92
N LEU A 94 12.65 -33.92 7.57
CA LEU A 94 12.41 -35.30 7.16
C LEU A 94 11.38 -35.45 6.03
N GLY A 95 10.81 -34.35 5.52
CA GLY A 95 9.76 -34.37 4.51
C GLY A 95 8.43 -34.92 5.01
N LYS A 96 8.21 -34.93 6.33
CA LYS A 96 6.90 -35.25 6.93
C LYS A 96 6.02 -34.01 6.87
N GLU A 97 4.91 -34.11 6.15
CA GLU A 97 3.96 -33.01 6.04
C GLU A 97 2.85 -33.15 7.09
N GLU A 98 2.52 -32.04 7.76
CA GLU A 98 1.33 -31.96 8.59
C GLU A 98 0.08 -31.73 7.73
N GLU A 99 -1.04 -32.24 8.15
CA GLU A 99 -2.33 -31.90 7.57
C GLU A 99 -2.80 -30.55 8.11
N VAL A 100 -2.61 -29.52 7.29
CA VAL A 100 -3.01 -28.16 7.60
C VAL A 100 -4.06 -27.67 6.63
N THR A 101 -5.18 -27.20 7.15
CA THR A 101 -6.22 -26.51 6.39
C THR A 101 -6.16 -25.04 6.74
N PHE A 102 -6.18 -24.20 5.71
CA PHE A 102 -6.17 -22.75 5.82
C PHE A 102 -7.46 -22.17 5.26
N ASP A 103 -8.23 -21.49 6.08
CA ASP A 103 -9.45 -20.76 5.71
C ASP A 103 -9.18 -19.26 5.84
N ALA A 104 -9.64 -18.46 4.89
CA ALA A 104 -9.47 -17.01 4.93
C ALA A 104 -10.59 -16.25 4.22
N GLY A 105 -10.74 -15.00 4.60
CA GLY A 105 -11.58 -13.99 3.99
C GLY A 105 -10.96 -12.60 4.19
N PHE A 106 -11.70 -11.54 3.94
CA PHE A 106 -11.16 -10.19 4.06
C PHE A 106 -10.73 -9.88 5.50
N MET A 107 -9.42 -9.63 5.70
CA MET A 107 -8.77 -9.26 6.97
C MET A 107 -8.87 -10.30 8.08
N TRP A 108 -9.02 -11.59 7.74
CA TRP A 108 -8.97 -12.68 8.71
C TRP A 108 -8.45 -13.96 8.08
N GLN A 109 -7.80 -14.80 8.90
CA GLN A 109 -7.43 -16.17 8.53
C GLN A 109 -7.65 -17.12 9.71
N GLU A 110 -7.86 -18.39 9.40
CA GLU A 110 -7.92 -19.50 10.36
C GLU A 110 -7.09 -20.67 9.83
N THR A 111 -6.23 -21.21 10.68
CA THR A 111 -5.44 -22.40 10.36
C THR A 111 -5.89 -23.54 11.27
N LYS A 112 -6.20 -24.69 10.70
CA LYS A 112 -6.51 -25.93 11.41
C LYS A 112 -5.39 -26.93 11.20
N ARG A 113 -4.84 -27.45 12.31
CA ARG A 113 -3.76 -28.44 12.35
C ARG A 113 -4.22 -29.70 13.07
N GLU A 114 -4.03 -30.85 12.47
CA GLU A 114 -4.24 -32.13 13.12
C GLU A 114 -2.91 -32.71 13.59
N LEU A 115 -2.66 -32.64 14.89
CA LEU A 115 -1.48 -33.26 15.55
C LEU A 115 -1.79 -34.71 15.85
N LYS A 116 -1.62 -35.60 14.84
CA LYS A 116 -2.07 -37.00 14.89
C LYS A 116 -1.44 -37.82 15.99
N GLU A 117 -0.13 -37.64 16.22
CA GLU A 117 0.63 -38.35 17.25
C GLU A 117 0.10 -38.00 18.64
N GLN A 118 -0.22 -36.74 18.87
CA GLN A 118 -0.73 -36.20 20.13
C GLN A 118 -2.25 -36.32 20.27
N LYS A 119 -2.92 -36.70 19.21
CA LYS A 119 -4.39 -36.77 19.15
C LYS A 119 -5.07 -35.44 19.55
N ILE A 120 -4.50 -34.33 19.08
CA ILE A 120 -5.03 -32.97 19.27
C ILE A 120 -5.34 -32.36 17.90
N GLU A 121 -6.45 -31.63 17.81
CA GLU A 121 -6.71 -30.68 16.74
C GLU A 121 -6.59 -29.26 17.30
N ALA A 122 -5.79 -28.43 16.64
CA ALA A 122 -5.67 -27.00 16.93
C ALA A 122 -6.30 -26.18 15.82
N ALA A 123 -7.27 -25.31 16.15
CA ALA A 123 -7.77 -24.28 15.24
C ALA A 123 -7.38 -22.92 15.77
N VAL A 124 -6.68 -22.13 14.96
CA VAL A 124 -6.18 -20.81 15.33
C VAL A 124 -6.70 -19.80 14.33
N ARG A 125 -7.50 -18.85 14.79
CA ARG A 125 -8.05 -17.74 13.99
C ARG A 125 -7.41 -16.44 14.42
N ILE A 126 -7.09 -15.55 13.47
CA ILE A 126 -6.63 -14.20 13.73
C ILE A 126 -7.40 -13.19 12.90
N PHE A 127 -7.75 -12.07 13.51
CA PHE A 127 -8.40 -10.91 12.90
C PHE A 127 -8.15 -9.66 13.78
N ALA A 128 -8.48 -8.49 13.27
CA ALA A 128 -8.45 -7.25 14.05
C ALA A 128 -9.89 -6.83 14.41
N PRO A 129 -10.26 -6.79 15.71
CA PRO A 129 -11.58 -6.34 16.13
C PRO A 129 -11.77 -4.85 15.88
N LEU A 130 -13.00 -4.40 15.67
CA LEU A 130 -13.33 -2.99 15.52
C LEU A 130 -13.26 -2.27 16.87
N GLY A 131 -12.90 -0.97 16.83
CA GLY A 131 -12.94 -0.07 17.99
C GLY A 131 -11.70 -0.10 18.88
N VAL A 132 -10.70 -0.94 18.60
CA VAL A 132 -9.44 -1.00 19.33
C VAL A 132 -8.25 -1.24 18.39
N PRO A 133 -7.09 -0.59 18.60
CA PRO A 133 -5.89 -0.82 17.81
C PRO A 133 -5.16 -2.10 18.25
N ALA A 134 -5.78 -3.25 18.00
CA ALA A 134 -5.29 -4.55 18.41
C ALA A 134 -5.63 -5.64 17.39
N GLU A 135 -4.86 -6.73 17.40
CA GLU A 135 -5.21 -7.99 16.76
C GLU A 135 -5.70 -8.98 17.83
N LEU A 136 -6.65 -9.83 17.46
CA LEU A 136 -7.20 -10.87 18.31
C LEU A 136 -6.94 -12.23 17.70
N MET A 137 -6.34 -13.11 18.48
CA MET A 137 -6.09 -14.49 18.12
C MET A 137 -6.94 -15.40 19.01
N GLN A 138 -7.80 -16.21 18.40
CA GLN A 138 -8.63 -17.20 19.07
C GLN A 138 -8.05 -18.58 18.79
N VAL A 139 -7.72 -19.31 19.85
CA VAL A 139 -7.08 -20.63 19.79
C VAL A 139 -8.01 -21.67 20.37
N ARG A 140 -8.42 -22.65 19.57
CA ARG A 140 -9.21 -23.79 20.01
C ARG A 140 -8.34 -25.03 20.06
N VAL A 141 -8.36 -25.74 21.17
CA VAL A 141 -7.70 -27.04 21.35
C VAL A 141 -8.75 -28.10 21.57
N THR A 142 -8.82 -29.09 20.68
CA THR A 142 -9.78 -30.20 20.74
C THR A 142 -9.04 -31.51 21.04
N ASN A 143 -9.49 -32.24 22.06
CA ASN A 143 -9.01 -33.59 22.37
C ASN A 143 -9.65 -34.59 21.38
N LYS A 144 -8.85 -35.14 20.49
CA LYS A 144 -9.30 -36.14 19.47
C LYS A 144 -9.08 -37.57 19.94
N SER A 145 -8.62 -37.77 21.19
CA SER A 145 -8.46 -39.10 21.75
C SER A 145 -9.78 -39.63 22.34
N ASP A 146 -9.77 -40.87 22.70
CA ASP A 146 -10.87 -41.60 23.36
C ASP A 146 -10.79 -41.56 24.91
N MET A 147 -9.83 -40.79 25.45
CA MET A 147 -9.59 -40.63 26.89
C MET A 147 -9.48 -39.17 27.27
N ASP A 148 -9.68 -38.89 28.54
CA ASP A 148 -9.41 -37.57 29.13
C ASP A 148 -7.93 -37.23 29.03
N MET A 149 -7.64 -35.96 28.76
CA MET A 149 -6.30 -35.41 28.52
C MET A 149 -6.07 -34.22 29.47
N CYS A 150 -4.95 -34.24 30.17
CA CYS A 150 -4.51 -33.07 30.93
C CYS A 150 -3.80 -32.11 29.97
N VAL A 151 -4.27 -30.87 29.86
CA VAL A 151 -3.68 -29.86 28.98
C VAL A 151 -3.43 -28.57 29.73
N ARG A 152 -2.31 -27.91 29.36
CA ARG A 152 -1.98 -26.55 29.77
C ARG A 152 -1.55 -25.77 28.53
N VAL A 153 -2.18 -24.64 28.28
CA VAL A 153 -1.80 -23.75 27.19
C VAL A 153 -0.91 -22.62 27.71
N THR A 154 0.10 -22.27 26.92
CA THR A 154 1.02 -21.16 27.19
C THR A 154 1.18 -20.34 25.90
N SER A 155 0.81 -19.06 25.95
CA SER A 155 1.08 -18.13 24.83
C SER A 155 2.55 -17.71 24.82
N ALA A 156 3.07 -17.38 23.66
CA ALA A 156 4.47 -17.03 23.48
C ALA A 156 4.60 -16.00 22.34
N ILE A 157 4.20 -14.76 22.60
CA ILE A 157 4.19 -13.68 21.60
C ILE A 157 5.21 -12.62 22.05
N PRO A 158 6.32 -12.43 21.30
CA PRO A 158 7.29 -11.39 21.62
C PRO A 158 6.70 -9.99 21.49
N ILE A 159 7.16 -9.05 22.31
CA ILE A 159 6.82 -7.63 22.20
C ILE A 159 8.07 -6.87 21.77
N TYR A 160 8.06 -6.35 20.55
CA TYR A 160 9.21 -5.60 20.02
C TYR A 160 9.28 -4.17 20.57
N GLY A 161 8.18 -3.42 20.55
CA GLY A 161 8.03 -2.12 21.20
C GLY A 161 8.97 -1.02 20.68
N ARG A 162 9.28 -1.00 19.36
CA ARG A 162 10.27 -0.10 18.74
C ARG A 162 9.84 0.29 17.33
N SER A 163 10.63 1.22 16.73
CA SER A 163 10.50 1.56 15.32
C SER A 163 11.16 0.54 14.38
N ALA A 164 10.84 0.58 13.09
CA ALA A 164 11.49 -0.23 12.08
C ALA A 164 13.00 0.03 11.98
N ASP A 165 13.44 1.28 12.19
CA ASP A 165 14.86 1.65 12.13
C ASP A 165 15.70 0.93 13.19
N ASN A 166 15.09 0.57 14.31
CA ASN A 166 15.77 -0.15 15.39
C ASN A 166 16.14 -1.61 15.09
N LEU A 167 15.75 -2.16 13.93
CA LEU A 167 16.25 -3.46 13.49
C LEU A 167 17.77 -3.51 13.35
N ARG A 168 18.37 -2.38 13.02
CA ARG A 168 19.82 -2.22 12.82
C ARG A 168 20.58 -1.96 14.11
N ASP A 169 19.86 -1.66 15.18
CA ASP A 169 20.46 -1.34 16.48
C ASP A 169 20.70 -2.59 17.33
N HIS A 170 21.62 -2.46 18.26
CA HIS A 170 21.87 -3.52 19.23
C HIS A 170 20.66 -3.71 20.15
N ARG A 171 20.05 -4.90 20.10
CA ARG A 171 18.85 -5.24 20.89
C ARG A 171 19.00 -4.98 22.38
N HIS A 172 20.14 -5.36 22.97
CA HIS A 172 20.36 -5.15 24.40
C HIS A 172 20.44 -3.66 24.78
N VAL A 173 20.84 -2.79 23.86
CA VAL A 173 20.87 -1.34 24.11
C VAL A 173 19.46 -0.77 24.03
N THR A 174 18.71 -1.10 22.99
CA THR A 174 17.35 -0.60 22.82
C THR A 174 16.38 -1.17 23.84
N SER A 175 16.58 -2.42 24.31
CA SER A 175 15.76 -3.02 25.36
C SER A 175 15.93 -2.36 26.73
N LEU A 176 17.05 -1.66 27.01
CA LEU A 176 17.22 -0.87 28.24
C LEU A 176 16.14 0.20 28.43
N LEU A 177 15.48 0.61 27.36
CA LEU A 177 14.39 1.59 27.39
C LEU A 177 13.06 0.99 27.83
N HIS A 178 12.89 -0.32 27.80
CA HIS A 178 11.64 -0.99 28.12
C HIS A 178 11.32 -0.94 29.62
N ARG A 179 10.05 -0.64 29.93
CA ARG A 179 9.45 -0.75 31.27
C ARG A 179 8.30 -1.73 31.14
N ILE A 180 8.50 -2.90 31.74
CA ILE A 180 7.61 -4.05 31.56
C ILE A 180 6.87 -4.29 32.87
N ARG A 181 5.57 -4.52 32.78
CA ARG A 181 4.76 -4.93 33.94
C ARG A 181 3.80 -6.05 33.54
N THR A 182 3.51 -6.93 34.49
CA THR A 182 2.43 -7.92 34.36
C THR A 182 1.15 -7.38 34.97
N THR A 183 0.03 -7.71 34.35
CA THR A 183 -1.33 -7.38 34.83
C THR A 183 -2.08 -8.68 35.16
N GLY A 184 -3.32 -8.57 35.60
CA GLY A 184 -4.15 -9.75 35.82
C GLY A 184 -4.45 -10.57 34.57
N ARG A 185 -4.23 -10.03 33.37
CA ARG A 185 -4.50 -10.73 32.08
C ARG A 185 -3.32 -10.79 31.14
N GLY A 186 -2.21 -10.13 31.40
CA GLY A 186 -1.11 -10.15 30.42
C GLY A 186 0.08 -9.29 30.80
N VAL A 187 0.84 -8.94 29.77
CA VAL A 187 2.10 -8.20 29.86
C VAL A 187 1.96 -6.88 29.12
N ILE A 188 2.43 -5.81 29.74
CA ILE A 188 2.50 -4.46 29.16
C ILE A 188 3.96 -4.03 29.10
N CYS A 189 4.38 -3.52 27.95
CA CYS A 189 5.68 -2.88 27.73
C CYS A 189 5.47 -1.41 27.37
N LYS A 190 6.15 -0.51 28.10
CA LYS A 190 6.17 0.93 27.83
C LYS A 190 7.61 1.38 27.65
N PRO A 191 8.11 1.54 26.42
CA PRO A 191 9.41 2.15 26.19
C PRO A 191 9.43 3.61 26.63
N VAL A 192 10.56 4.11 27.13
CA VAL A 192 10.69 5.52 27.54
C VAL A 192 11.06 6.44 26.40
N LEU A 193 11.79 5.92 25.40
CA LEU A 193 12.22 6.63 24.21
C LEU A 193 12.03 5.72 22.98
N SER A 194 11.88 6.32 21.81
CA SER A 194 12.06 5.67 20.51
C SER A 194 13.23 6.34 19.77
N PHE A 195 13.94 5.53 18.98
CA PHE A 195 14.95 5.99 18.05
C PHE A 195 14.37 5.74 16.65
N ASP A 196 14.21 6.79 15.89
CA ASP A 196 13.71 6.73 14.52
C ASP A 196 14.43 7.76 13.66
N GLU A 197 14.07 7.87 12.39
CA GLU A 197 14.67 8.83 11.45
C GLU A 197 14.57 10.31 11.91
N ARG A 198 13.67 10.62 12.85
CA ARG A 198 13.52 11.95 13.48
C ARG A 198 14.48 12.15 14.65
N GLY A 199 15.27 11.13 15.01
CA GLY A 199 16.17 11.10 16.16
C GLY A 199 15.52 10.52 17.42
N HIS A 200 15.94 10.99 18.59
CA HIS A 200 15.44 10.50 19.88
C HIS A 200 14.15 11.22 20.24
N GLN A 201 13.05 10.48 20.31
CA GLN A 201 11.73 10.98 20.68
C GLN A 201 11.25 10.33 21.98
N LYS A 202 10.47 11.05 22.79
CA LYS A 202 9.76 10.42 23.91
C LYS A 202 8.72 9.46 23.34
N ASN A 203 8.70 8.23 23.87
CA ASN A 203 7.72 7.24 23.48
C ASN A 203 6.56 7.23 24.47
N HIS A 204 5.36 7.51 24.01
CA HIS A 204 4.12 7.48 24.81
C HIS A 204 3.33 6.19 24.60
N MET A 205 3.72 5.39 23.59
CA MET A 205 3.03 4.17 23.20
C MET A 205 3.18 3.07 24.26
N ILE A 206 2.09 2.38 24.49
CA ILE A 206 1.99 1.19 25.32
C ILE A 206 1.75 0.01 24.40
N TYR A 207 2.60 -0.99 24.50
CA TYR A 207 2.49 -2.27 23.80
C TYR A 207 2.00 -3.33 24.76
N PHE A 208 1.05 -4.14 24.37
CA PHE A 208 0.46 -5.12 25.27
C PHE A 208 0.14 -6.44 24.58
N GLU A 209 0.25 -7.51 25.37
CA GLU A 209 -0.26 -8.83 25.08
C GLU A 209 -1.10 -9.31 26.25
N MET A 210 -2.38 -9.56 26.01
CA MET A 210 -3.36 -9.96 27.01
C MET A 210 -3.97 -11.31 26.64
N GLY A 211 -4.46 -12.06 27.62
CA GLY A 211 -5.09 -13.34 27.35
C GLY A 211 -6.12 -13.76 28.37
N SER A 212 -6.99 -14.66 27.93
CA SER A 212 -7.97 -15.38 28.78
C SER A 212 -8.31 -16.73 28.17
N GLN A 213 -8.74 -17.66 29.03
CA GLN A 213 -9.45 -18.86 28.58
C GLN A 213 -10.85 -18.46 28.12
N GLY A 214 -11.47 -19.25 27.26
CA GLY A 214 -12.75 -18.92 26.63
C GLY A 214 -13.96 -18.73 27.55
N ASP A 215 -13.84 -19.11 28.83
CA ASP A 215 -14.80 -18.84 29.90
C ASP A 215 -14.51 -17.56 30.68
N GLY A 216 -13.44 -16.83 30.35
CA GLY A 216 -12.98 -15.62 31.04
C GLY A 216 -11.92 -15.87 32.09
N THR A 217 -11.50 -17.12 32.35
CA THR A 217 -10.44 -17.46 33.32
C THR A 217 -9.13 -16.78 32.92
N LYS A 218 -8.46 -16.17 33.91
CA LYS A 218 -7.22 -15.43 33.77
C LYS A 218 -6.01 -16.36 33.70
N PRO A 219 -4.89 -15.95 33.08
CA PRO A 219 -3.61 -16.64 33.21
C PRO A 219 -3.17 -16.75 34.67
N GLU A 220 -2.47 -17.80 35.03
CA GLU A 220 -1.95 -18.01 36.37
C GLU A 220 -0.51 -17.55 36.58
N SER A 221 0.27 -17.46 35.51
CA SER A 221 1.70 -17.13 35.55
C SER A 221 2.14 -16.42 34.26
N PHE A 222 3.14 -15.52 34.39
CA PHE A 222 3.61 -14.69 33.30
C PHE A 222 5.14 -14.81 33.11
N PHE A 223 5.59 -14.75 31.89
CA PHE A 223 7.00 -14.69 31.51
C PHE A 223 7.23 -13.39 30.71
N PRO A 224 7.45 -12.26 31.42
CA PRO A 224 7.35 -10.93 30.81
C PRO A 224 8.59 -10.54 30.00
N THR A 225 9.63 -11.37 29.96
CA THR A 225 10.83 -11.13 29.18
C THR A 225 11.19 -12.33 28.30
N VAL A 226 11.87 -12.08 27.19
CA VAL A 226 12.40 -13.15 26.33
C VAL A 226 13.29 -14.10 27.15
N GLU A 227 14.17 -13.54 27.99
CA GLU A 227 15.08 -14.32 28.85
C GLU A 227 14.31 -15.24 29.84
N SER A 228 13.23 -14.74 30.46
CA SER A 228 12.43 -15.55 31.39
C SER A 228 11.67 -16.67 30.69
N PHE A 229 11.34 -16.52 29.41
CA PHE A 229 10.59 -17.50 28.65
C PHE A 229 11.50 -18.54 27.98
N ILE A 230 12.51 -18.11 27.21
CA ILE A 230 13.39 -19.08 26.54
C ILE A 230 14.35 -19.76 27.51
N GLY A 231 14.76 -19.10 28.60
CA GLY A 231 15.75 -19.59 29.56
C GLY A 231 17.19 -19.55 29.02
N GLU A 232 18.13 -20.06 29.82
CA GLU A 232 19.55 -20.04 29.47
C GLU A 232 19.93 -21.10 28.41
N THR A 233 19.17 -22.20 28.36
CA THR A 233 19.46 -23.34 27.46
C THR A 233 18.39 -23.55 26.40
N GLY A 234 17.31 -22.80 26.44
CA GLY A 234 16.21 -22.89 25.49
C GLY A 234 16.34 -21.93 24.30
N THR A 235 15.37 -22.05 23.41
CA THR A 235 15.18 -21.18 22.23
C THR A 235 13.69 -20.87 22.07
N PHE A 236 13.33 -20.00 21.11
CA PHE A 236 11.92 -19.82 20.76
C PHE A 236 11.24 -21.10 20.25
N LEU A 237 12.02 -22.04 19.71
CA LEU A 237 11.53 -23.33 19.21
C LEU A 237 11.45 -24.43 20.26
N ALA A 238 12.11 -24.23 21.40
CA ALA A 238 12.12 -25.16 22.53
C ALA A 238 12.37 -24.39 23.84
N PRO A 239 11.42 -23.59 24.32
CA PRO A 239 11.66 -22.70 25.46
C PRO A 239 11.65 -23.47 26.79
N ASP A 240 12.53 -23.07 27.71
CA ASP A 240 12.66 -23.69 29.03
C ASP A 240 11.42 -23.48 29.91
N ALA A 241 10.66 -22.39 29.71
CA ALA A 241 9.46 -22.08 30.48
C ALA A 241 8.38 -23.17 30.44
N LEU A 242 8.34 -23.95 29.34
CA LEU A 242 7.39 -25.08 29.24
C LEU A 242 7.70 -26.22 30.18
N LYS A 243 8.98 -26.40 30.50
CA LYS A 243 9.47 -27.46 31.44
C LYS A 243 9.50 -26.96 32.87
N ASN A 244 9.85 -25.70 33.06
CA ASN A 244 10.13 -25.08 34.35
C ASN A 244 9.12 -23.96 34.66
N LYS A 245 7.84 -24.33 34.82
CA LYS A 245 6.74 -23.38 35.10
C LYS A 245 6.96 -22.50 36.35
N GLU A 246 7.80 -22.93 37.27
CA GLU A 246 8.12 -22.20 38.50
C GLU A 246 8.92 -20.91 38.28
N LYS A 247 9.48 -20.72 37.07
CA LYS A 247 10.20 -19.49 36.69
C LYS A 247 9.29 -18.34 36.30
N GLY A 248 8.00 -18.54 36.17
CA GLY A 248 7.01 -17.49 35.92
C GLY A 248 6.77 -16.60 37.14
N CYS A 249 6.35 -15.36 36.87
CA CYS A 249 5.99 -14.42 37.93
C CYS A 249 4.48 -14.18 37.99
N PRO A 250 3.93 -13.74 39.15
CA PRO A 250 2.51 -13.39 39.28
C PRO A 250 2.18 -12.05 38.56
N ALA A 251 0.91 -11.69 38.58
CA ALA A 251 0.46 -10.34 38.20
C ALA A 251 1.06 -9.29 39.16
N GLY A 252 1.35 -8.10 38.62
CA GLY A 252 1.94 -6.98 39.37
C GLY A 252 3.47 -6.95 39.41
N CYS A 253 4.17 -7.90 38.75
CA CYS A 253 5.60 -7.85 38.60
C CYS A 253 6.02 -6.74 37.67
N THR A 254 7.19 -6.14 37.94
CA THR A 254 7.83 -5.13 37.07
C THR A 254 9.24 -5.56 36.73
N VAL A 255 9.65 -5.38 35.50
CA VAL A 255 10.98 -5.67 34.99
C VAL A 255 11.40 -4.55 34.04
N ASP A 256 12.54 -3.94 34.31
CA ASP A 256 13.08 -2.87 33.48
C ASP A 256 14.30 -3.30 32.70
N GLY A 257 14.47 -2.73 31.51
CA GLY A 257 15.70 -2.86 30.73
C GLY A 257 15.95 -4.22 30.07
N LYS A 258 14.89 -4.97 29.80
CA LYS A 258 14.93 -6.29 29.14
C LYS A 258 14.08 -6.33 27.87
N GLU A 259 14.33 -7.30 27.00
CA GLU A 259 13.43 -7.57 25.87
C GLU A 259 12.09 -8.11 26.37
N ALA A 260 11.00 -7.45 25.96
CA ALA A 260 9.67 -7.80 26.43
C ALA A 260 9.12 -9.05 25.72
N MET A 261 8.31 -9.81 26.45
CA MET A 261 7.64 -11.03 26.00
C MET A 261 6.22 -11.08 26.55
N GLY A 262 5.24 -11.25 25.68
CA GLY A 262 3.84 -11.48 26.05
C GLY A 262 3.56 -12.98 26.27
N ALA A 263 4.37 -13.64 27.08
CA ALA A 263 4.14 -15.05 27.39
C ALA A 263 3.39 -15.20 28.69
N MET A 264 2.34 -16.05 28.67
CA MET A 264 1.50 -16.32 29.82
C MET A 264 1.00 -17.77 29.82
N ALA A 265 1.03 -18.42 30.96
CA ALA A 265 0.53 -19.76 31.17
C ALA A 265 -0.85 -19.74 31.80
N PHE A 266 -1.77 -20.50 31.20
CA PHE A 266 -3.12 -20.69 31.72
C PHE A 266 -3.19 -21.86 32.72
N PRO A 267 -4.24 -21.92 33.54
CA PRO A 267 -4.46 -23.06 34.42
C PRO A 267 -4.48 -24.37 33.65
N GLU A 268 -3.94 -25.40 34.31
CA GLU A 268 -4.02 -26.78 33.79
C GLU A 268 -5.45 -27.29 33.93
N ILE A 269 -5.98 -27.89 32.90
CA ILE A 269 -7.35 -28.44 32.87
C ILE A 269 -7.34 -29.89 32.38
N THR A 270 -8.34 -30.65 32.77
CA THR A 270 -8.64 -31.96 32.21
C THR A 270 -9.68 -31.79 31.12
N LEU A 271 -9.30 -32.12 29.88
CA LEU A 271 -10.13 -32.03 28.69
C LEU A 271 -10.67 -33.41 28.34
N ALA A 272 -11.97 -33.61 28.47
CA ALA A 272 -12.62 -34.89 28.20
C ALA A 272 -12.45 -35.33 26.75
N ALA A 273 -12.60 -36.61 26.48
CA ALA A 273 -12.58 -37.15 25.11
C ALA A 273 -13.56 -36.40 24.19
N GLY A 274 -13.11 -35.92 23.04
CA GLY A 274 -13.90 -35.17 22.08
C GLY A 274 -14.24 -33.73 22.47
N ALA A 275 -13.91 -33.27 23.70
CA ALA A 275 -14.15 -31.91 24.15
C ALA A 275 -13.10 -30.92 23.63
N HIS A 276 -13.42 -29.63 23.69
CA HIS A 276 -12.49 -28.55 23.32
C HIS A 276 -12.46 -27.46 24.39
N VAL A 277 -11.42 -26.67 24.34
CA VAL A 277 -11.23 -25.44 25.12
C VAL A 277 -10.73 -24.33 24.21
N ASP A 278 -11.21 -23.10 24.45
CA ASP A 278 -10.79 -21.93 23.72
C ASP A 278 -9.90 -21.03 24.56
N TYR A 279 -8.98 -20.33 23.90
CA TYR A 279 -8.16 -19.26 24.47
C TYR A 279 -8.23 -18.04 23.56
N ILE A 280 -8.27 -16.87 24.15
CA ILE A 280 -8.31 -15.59 23.47
C ILE A 280 -7.03 -14.83 23.83
N LEU A 281 -6.28 -14.41 22.81
CA LEU A 281 -5.08 -13.60 22.95
C LEU A 281 -5.32 -12.29 22.20
N LEU A 282 -4.96 -11.16 22.83
CA LEU A 282 -5.17 -9.82 22.30
C LEU A 282 -3.85 -9.05 22.38
N GLY A 283 -3.25 -8.77 21.21
CA GLY A 283 -2.04 -7.99 21.08
C GLY A 283 -2.32 -6.63 20.47
N GLY A 284 -1.78 -5.55 21.04
CA GLY A 284 -2.06 -4.22 20.51
C GLY A 284 -1.15 -3.12 21.02
N MET A 285 -1.46 -1.90 20.58
CA MET A 285 -0.70 -0.70 20.90
C MET A 285 -1.65 0.46 21.15
N THR A 286 -1.37 1.29 22.16
CA THR A 286 -2.18 2.47 22.46
C THR A 286 -1.41 3.49 23.28
N GLU A 287 -1.76 4.76 23.17
CA GLU A 287 -1.27 5.81 24.08
C GLU A 287 -2.14 5.90 25.37
N ASP A 288 -3.34 5.32 25.37
CA ASP A 288 -4.23 5.31 26.53
C ASP A 288 -3.89 4.15 27.49
N PRO A 289 -3.40 4.43 28.70
CA PRO A 289 -3.04 3.38 29.67
C PRO A 289 -4.21 2.47 30.10
N LYS A 290 -5.44 2.93 29.93
CA LYS A 290 -6.64 2.16 30.35
C LYS A 290 -7.18 1.26 29.24
N LEU A 291 -6.94 1.63 27.99
CA LEU A 291 -7.53 0.93 26.84
C LEU A 291 -7.07 -0.53 26.77
N ALA A 292 -5.81 -0.82 27.05
CA ALA A 292 -5.28 -2.19 27.05
C ALA A 292 -6.03 -3.13 28.01
N GLU A 293 -6.28 -2.67 29.24
CA GLU A 293 -7.00 -3.46 30.25
C GLU A 293 -8.50 -3.53 29.94
N GLN A 294 -9.09 -2.44 29.44
CA GLN A 294 -10.49 -2.41 28.99
C GLN A 294 -10.74 -3.34 27.81
N ALA A 295 -9.87 -3.32 26.80
CA ALA A 295 -9.96 -4.20 25.65
C ALA A 295 -9.82 -5.68 26.06
N ALA A 296 -8.92 -6.00 27.00
CA ALA A 296 -8.78 -7.34 27.52
C ALA A 296 -10.05 -7.86 28.23
N GLU A 297 -10.81 -7.00 28.91
CA GLU A 297 -12.10 -7.39 29.51
C GLU A 297 -13.23 -7.44 28.45
N MET A 298 -13.16 -6.61 27.40
CA MET A 298 -14.13 -6.57 26.30
C MET A 298 -14.14 -7.86 25.46
N PHE A 299 -12.98 -8.52 25.34
CA PHE A 299 -12.81 -9.71 24.49
C PHE A 299 -12.35 -10.95 25.28
N CYS A 300 -12.71 -11.08 26.55
CA CYS A 300 -12.18 -12.13 27.41
C CYS A 300 -12.89 -13.48 27.32
N THR A 301 -13.98 -13.60 26.60
CA THR A 301 -14.71 -14.87 26.44
C THR A 301 -14.88 -15.28 24.99
N THR A 302 -15.03 -16.58 24.71
CA THR A 302 -15.32 -17.12 23.38
C THR A 302 -16.50 -16.40 22.73
N LYS A 303 -17.58 -16.18 23.48
CA LYS A 303 -18.78 -15.49 22.97
C LYS A 303 -18.47 -14.06 22.51
N GLN A 304 -17.66 -13.31 23.27
CA GLN A 304 -17.27 -11.95 22.90
C GLN A 304 -16.32 -11.94 21.70
N ALA A 305 -15.36 -12.85 21.64
CA ALA A 305 -14.44 -12.99 20.51
C ALA A 305 -15.18 -13.37 19.22
N ASP A 306 -16.12 -14.33 19.28
CA ASP A 306 -16.93 -14.71 18.11
C ASP A 306 -17.82 -13.56 17.65
N ALA A 307 -18.43 -12.81 18.57
CA ALA A 307 -19.22 -11.63 18.22
C ALA A 307 -18.37 -10.55 17.55
N ALA A 308 -17.15 -10.31 18.04
CA ALA A 308 -16.22 -9.36 17.45
C ALA A 308 -15.74 -9.83 16.07
N PHE A 309 -15.52 -11.13 15.89
CA PHE A 309 -15.17 -11.70 14.59
C PHE A 309 -16.27 -11.49 13.55
N GLU A 310 -17.52 -11.81 13.89
CA GLU A 310 -18.65 -11.59 12.98
C GLU A 310 -18.86 -10.10 12.65
N GLN A 311 -18.64 -9.20 13.61
CA GLN A 311 -18.69 -7.76 13.37
C GLN A 311 -17.59 -7.33 12.37
N ALA A 312 -16.34 -7.73 12.58
CA ALA A 312 -15.23 -7.41 11.68
C ALA A 312 -15.46 -8.01 10.28
N LYS A 313 -15.87 -9.26 10.19
CA LYS A 313 -16.20 -9.94 8.93
C LYS A 313 -17.31 -9.21 8.16
N ASN A 314 -18.38 -8.84 8.85
CA ASN A 314 -19.50 -8.11 8.23
C ASN A 314 -19.08 -6.71 7.79
N TYR A 315 -18.23 -6.03 8.54
CA TYR A 315 -17.68 -4.73 8.15
C TYR A 315 -16.92 -4.81 6.82
N TRP A 316 -15.94 -5.70 6.71
CA TRP A 316 -15.12 -5.84 5.51
C TRP A 316 -15.92 -6.33 4.30
N ASN A 317 -16.83 -7.29 4.51
CA ASN A 317 -17.73 -7.76 3.46
C ASN A 317 -18.70 -6.67 2.99
N GLY A 318 -19.16 -5.83 3.90
CA GLY A 318 -20.04 -4.68 3.60
C GLY A 318 -19.32 -3.57 2.84
N LEU A 319 -18.02 -3.40 3.07
CA LEU A 319 -17.22 -2.41 2.35
C LEU A 319 -17.04 -2.80 0.87
N VAL A 320 -16.87 -4.10 0.57
CA VAL A 320 -16.86 -4.62 -0.80
C VAL A 320 -18.29 -4.92 -1.25
N ASN A 321 -19.06 -3.86 -1.46
CA ASN A 321 -20.50 -3.90 -1.72
C ASN A 321 -20.89 -4.23 -3.19
N ILE A 322 -19.92 -4.63 -4.02
CA ILE A 322 -20.12 -5.03 -5.41
C ILE A 322 -20.30 -6.55 -5.47
N SER A 323 -21.27 -7.02 -6.23
CA SER A 323 -21.46 -8.43 -6.57
C SER A 323 -21.26 -8.65 -8.06
N PHE A 324 -20.74 -9.83 -8.40
CA PHE A 324 -20.51 -10.27 -9.77
C PHE A 324 -21.32 -11.52 -10.06
N GLU A 325 -21.86 -11.61 -11.25
CA GLU A 325 -22.60 -12.75 -11.77
C GLU A 325 -22.13 -13.07 -13.19
N THR A 326 -20.87 -13.53 -13.31
CA THR A 326 -20.24 -13.86 -14.60
C THR A 326 -20.66 -15.22 -15.14
N GLY A 327 -21.40 -16.01 -14.34
CA GLY A 327 -21.69 -17.44 -14.63
C GLY A 327 -20.58 -18.37 -14.13
N ASN A 328 -19.47 -17.85 -13.61
CA ASN A 328 -18.40 -18.61 -12.98
C ASN A 328 -18.21 -18.16 -11.51
N PRO A 329 -18.70 -18.92 -10.52
CA PRO A 329 -18.62 -18.52 -9.11
C PRO A 329 -17.19 -18.33 -8.57
N LYS A 330 -16.19 -18.97 -9.19
CA LYS A 330 -14.78 -18.75 -8.80
C LYS A 330 -14.30 -17.39 -9.25
N GLU A 331 -14.66 -16.98 -10.44
CA GLU A 331 -14.34 -15.68 -11.00
C GLU A 331 -15.06 -14.58 -10.22
N ASP A 332 -16.33 -14.76 -9.89
CA ASP A 332 -17.09 -13.82 -9.07
C ASP A 332 -16.42 -13.54 -7.72
N SER A 333 -15.97 -14.59 -7.03
CA SER A 333 -15.25 -14.50 -5.77
C SER A 333 -13.85 -13.85 -5.92
N TYR A 334 -13.14 -14.16 -7.02
CA TYR A 334 -11.86 -13.57 -7.33
C TYR A 334 -11.97 -12.06 -7.61
N LEU A 335 -12.98 -11.64 -8.37
CA LEU A 335 -13.24 -10.24 -8.66
C LEU A 335 -13.55 -9.43 -7.38
N LYS A 336 -14.15 -10.02 -6.37
CA LYS A 336 -14.28 -9.38 -5.04
C LYS A 336 -12.93 -9.07 -4.40
N TRP A 337 -11.94 -9.94 -4.51
CA TRP A 337 -10.58 -9.68 -4.06
C TRP A 337 -9.90 -8.57 -4.85
N ILE A 338 -10.16 -8.48 -6.16
CA ILE A 338 -9.68 -7.35 -6.97
C ILE A 338 -10.27 -6.04 -6.45
N CYS A 339 -11.56 -6.00 -6.18
CA CYS A 339 -12.22 -4.82 -5.59
C CYS A 339 -11.71 -4.48 -4.18
N PHE A 340 -11.21 -5.44 -3.43
CA PHE A 340 -10.65 -5.22 -2.09
C PHE A 340 -9.23 -4.62 -2.11
N GLN A 341 -8.48 -4.75 -3.22
CA GLN A 341 -7.10 -4.24 -3.30
C GLN A 341 -6.94 -2.75 -2.96
N PRO A 342 -7.81 -1.83 -3.41
CA PRO A 342 -7.71 -0.42 -3.04
C PRO A 342 -7.86 -0.17 -1.55
N VAL A 343 -8.68 -0.96 -0.86
CA VAL A 343 -8.83 -0.90 0.60
C VAL A 343 -7.52 -1.31 1.28
N LEU A 344 -6.89 -2.38 0.81
CA LEU A 344 -5.58 -2.80 1.30
C LEU A 344 -4.52 -1.70 1.10
N ARG A 345 -4.51 -1.07 -0.07
CA ARG A 345 -3.57 0.03 -0.36
C ARG A 345 -3.84 1.27 0.49
N ARG A 346 -5.10 1.59 0.76
CA ARG A 346 -5.46 2.68 1.67
C ARG A 346 -4.89 2.44 3.08
N ILE A 347 -4.96 1.21 3.57
CA ILE A 347 -4.54 0.84 4.93
C ILE A 347 -3.02 0.65 5.02
N TYR A 348 -2.42 -0.10 4.10
CA TYR A 348 -1.01 -0.51 4.17
C TYR A 348 -0.05 0.40 3.39
N GLY A 349 -0.57 1.28 2.55
CA GLY A 349 0.26 2.08 1.65
C GLY A 349 0.73 1.26 0.44
N CYS A 350 1.99 1.42 0.03
CA CYS A 350 2.50 0.79 -1.20
C CYS A 350 2.61 -0.73 -1.12
N SER A 351 2.83 -1.30 0.05
CA SER A 351 2.92 -2.74 0.24
C SER A 351 2.67 -3.16 1.69
N PHE A 352 2.04 -4.31 1.87
CA PHE A 352 1.95 -5.00 3.15
C PHE A 352 2.92 -6.19 3.24
N LEU A 353 3.68 -6.48 2.19
CA LEU A 353 4.61 -7.60 2.15
C LEU A 353 5.80 -7.37 3.07
N PRO A 354 6.22 -8.38 3.86
CA PRO A 354 7.24 -8.23 4.89
C PRO A 354 8.65 -7.95 4.36
N TYR A 355 8.91 -8.13 3.07
CA TYR A 355 10.23 -7.94 2.47
C TYR A 355 10.50 -6.52 1.96
N HIS A 356 9.52 -5.63 2.03
CA HIS A 356 9.70 -4.24 1.64
C HIS A 356 10.39 -3.43 2.74
N ASP A 357 11.09 -2.37 2.34
CA ASP A 357 11.72 -1.43 3.26
C ASP A 357 10.64 -0.65 4.03
N TYR A 358 10.35 -1.10 5.22
CA TYR A 358 9.28 -0.57 6.07
C TYR A 358 9.49 0.89 6.47
N GLY A 359 10.72 1.36 6.61
CA GLY A 359 10.99 2.70 7.13
C GLY A 359 10.80 3.83 6.13
N ARG A 360 10.67 3.51 4.84
CA ARG A 360 10.89 4.53 3.81
C ARG A 360 9.92 4.50 2.65
N GLY A 361 8.98 3.57 2.68
CA GLY A 361 8.03 3.37 1.61
C GLY A 361 6.74 4.14 1.78
N GLY A 362 6.77 5.45 1.94
CA GLY A 362 5.56 6.26 1.91
C GLY A 362 4.72 5.95 0.67
N ARG A 363 3.44 6.26 0.72
CA ARG A 363 2.54 6.10 -0.43
C ARG A 363 3.01 7.01 -1.55
N GLY A 364 3.21 6.46 -2.75
CA GLY A 364 3.63 7.23 -3.92
C GLY A 364 2.50 8.13 -4.45
N TRP A 365 2.88 9.21 -5.12
CA TRP A 365 1.95 10.14 -5.75
C TRP A 365 1.00 9.46 -6.74
N ARG A 366 1.55 8.71 -7.68
CA ARG A 366 0.80 7.94 -8.69
C ARG A 366 -0.18 6.98 -8.03
N ASP A 367 0.30 6.25 -7.04
CA ASP A 367 -0.47 5.24 -6.33
C ASP A 367 -1.72 5.81 -5.66
N LEU A 368 -1.62 6.99 -5.07
CA LEU A 368 -2.76 7.67 -4.44
C LEU A 368 -3.89 7.93 -5.45
N TRP A 369 -3.55 8.50 -6.61
CA TRP A 369 -4.54 8.82 -7.63
C TRP A 369 -5.18 7.57 -8.23
N GLN A 370 -4.40 6.52 -8.47
CA GLN A 370 -4.91 5.25 -8.97
C GLN A 370 -5.77 4.52 -7.94
N ASP A 371 -5.43 4.59 -6.66
CA ASP A 371 -6.24 4.01 -5.58
C ASP A 371 -7.59 4.74 -5.45
N CYS A 372 -7.63 6.06 -5.62
CA CYS A 372 -8.88 6.83 -5.66
C CYS A 372 -9.82 6.35 -6.77
N LEU A 373 -9.30 5.96 -7.95
CA LEU A 373 -10.13 5.44 -9.04
C LEU A 373 -10.98 4.25 -8.63
N SER A 374 -10.40 3.33 -7.88
CA SER A 374 -11.08 2.12 -7.43
C SER A 374 -12.00 2.39 -6.25
N LEU A 375 -11.64 3.31 -5.36
CA LEU A 375 -12.47 3.73 -4.22
C LEU A 375 -13.74 4.46 -4.67
N LEU A 376 -13.76 5.10 -5.83
CA LEU A 376 -14.96 5.75 -6.38
C LEU A 376 -16.19 4.85 -6.42
N ILE A 377 -16.00 3.55 -6.61
CA ILE A 377 -17.10 2.58 -6.67
C ILE A 377 -17.43 2.03 -5.28
N LEU A 378 -16.41 1.79 -4.44
CA LEU A 378 -16.54 1.08 -3.16
C LEU A 378 -16.86 2.02 -1.99
N ASP A 379 -16.13 3.13 -1.89
CA ASP A 379 -16.25 4.10 -0.80
C ASP A 379 -16.03 5.53 -1.31
N PRO A 380 -17.01 6.09 -2.03
CA PRO A 380 -16.88 7.41 -2.67
C PRO A 380 -16.84 8.57 -1.67
N LYS A 381 -17.23 8.37 -0.40
CA LYS A 381 -17.36 9.46 0.59
C LYS A 381 -16.03 10.15 0.87
N GLU A 382 -14.95 9.40 0.97
CA GLU A 382 -13.62 9.91 1.28
C GLU A 382 -12.90 10.44 0.02
N VAL A 383 -13.32 10.03 -1.19
CA VAL A 383 -12.59 10.33 -2.43
C VAL A 383 -12.53 11.83 -2.71
N ARG A 384 -13.59 12.59 -2.44
CA ARG A 384 -13.58 14.05 -2.61
C ARG A 384 -12.48 14.72 -1.78
N SER A 385 -12.38 14.37 -0.51
CA SER A 385 -11.36 14.89 0.39
C SER A 385 -9.95 14.44 -0.02
N MET A 386 -9.82 13.20 -0.46
CA MET A 386 -8.54 12.67 -0.96
C MET A 386 -8.07 13.44 -2.20
N ILE A 387 -8.95 13.70 -3.17
CA ILE A 387 -8.64 14.48 -4.37
C ILE A 387 -8.18 15.90 -3.98
N LEU A 388 -8.96 16.61 -3.16
CA LEU A 388 -8.61 17.98 -2.73
C LEU A 388 -7.28 18.03 -2.00
N ASN A 389 -7.08 17.15 -1.02
CA ASN A 389 -5.82 17.09 -0.27
C ASN A 389 -4.62 16.76 -1.16
N SER A 390 -4.83 15.96 -2.21
CA SER A 390 -3.75 15.51 -3.10
C SER A 390 -3.25 16.62 -4.01
N PHE A 391 -4.11 17.56 -4.44
CA PHE A 391 -3.65 18.72 -5.22
C PHE A 391 -2.65 19.60 -4.48
N ALA A 392 -2.65 19.58 -3.14
CA ALA A 392 -1.64 20.31 -2.33
C ALA A 392 -0.20 19.83 -2.54
N GLY A 393 0.01 18.71 -3.22
CA GLY A 393 1.33 18.22 -3.62
C GLY A 393 1.82 18.70 -5.00
N VAL A 394 1.01 19.40 -5.77
CA VAL A 394 1.37 19.96 -7.09
C VAL A 394 2.25 21.21 -6.90
N ARG A 395 3.40 21.25 -7.58
CA ARG A 395 4.24 22.47 -7.66
C ARG A 395 3.72 23.40 -8.75
N PHE A 396 3.99 24.69 -8.55
CA PHE A 396 3.58 25.72 -9.51
C PHE A 396 4.32 25.64 -10.87
N ASP A 397 5.34 24.81 -11.00
CA ASP A 397 5.99 24.49 -12.28
C ASP A 397 5.37 23.27 -13.01
N GLY A 398 4.22 22.79 -12.54
CA GLY A 398 3.50 21.66 -13.10
C GLY A 398 4.04 20.29 -12.72
N THR A 399 5.10 20.21 -11.90
CA THR A 399 5.55 18.96 -11.29
C THR A 399 4.84 18.71 -9.95
N ASN A 400 5.22 17.70 -9.23
CA ASN A 400 4.63 17.38 -7.92
C ASN A 400 5.67 16.81 -6.95
N ALA A 401 5.33 16.83 -5.66
CA ALA A 401 6.01 16.04 -4.65
C ALA A 401 5.75 14.54 -4.90
N THR A 402 6.71 13.68 -4.59
CA THR A 402 6.62 12.25 -4.92
C THR A 402 6.07 11.40 -3.80
N ILE A 403 6.13 11.86 -2.54
CA ILE A 403 5.74 11.10 -1.36
C ILE A 403 4.66 11.87 -0.58
N ILE A 404 3.65 11.14 -0.10
CA ILE A 404 2.60 11.65 0.77
C ILE A 404 3.14 11.69 2.20
N GLY A 405 2.91 12.81 2.88
CA GLY A 405 3.26 13.00 4.29
C GLY A 405 2.31 12.29 5.26
N ASP A 406 2.55 12.50 6.54
CA ASP A 406 1.81 11.81 7.62
C ASP A 406 0.35 12.29 7.76
N LYS A 407 0.07 13.52 7.33
CA LYS A 407 -1.27 14.11 7.42
C LYS A 407 -1.87 14.39 6.05
N PRO A 408 -3.19 14.37 5.92
CA PRO A 408 -3.86 14.76 4.68
C PRO A 408 -3.39 16.14 4.18
N GLY A 409 -3.01 16.23 2.90
CA GLY A 409 -2.49 17.45 2.29
C GLY A 409 -1.03 17.80 2.62
N GLU A 410 -0.33 16.96 3.36
CA GLU A 410 1.14 17.06 3.56
C GLU A 410 1.88 16.17 2.56
N PHE A 411 3.01 16.69 2.09
CA PHE A 411 3.84 16.01 1.11
C PHE A 411 5.32 16.17 1.42
N VAL A 412 6.12 15.19 0.99
CA VAL A 412 7.59 15.23 1.05
C VAL A 412 8.12 15.20 -0.39
N ALA A 413 9.13 16.01 -0.66
CA ALA A 413 9.66 16.17 -2.01
C ALA A 413 10.11 14.85 -2.65
N ASP A 414 10.97 14.12 -1.95
CA ASP A 414 11.42 12.77 -2.25
C ASP A 414 12.20 12.20 -1.05
N ARG A 415 12.47 10.89 -1.06
CA ARG A 415 13.14 10.14 0.01
C ARG A 415 14.55 10.65 0.36
N ASN A 416 15.32 11.11 -0.61
CA ASN A 416 16.72 11.51 -0.42
C ASN A 416 16.97 12.95 -0.89
N ASN A 417 15.96 13.82 -0.91
CA ASN A 417 16.01 15.15 -1.52
C ASN A 417 16.48 15.13 -2.99
N ILE A 418 16.35 13.98 -3.67
CA ILE A 418 16.65 13.84 -5.09
C ILE A 418 15.40 14.17 -5.86
N THR A 419 15.47 15.17 -6.70
CA THR A 419 14.37 15.52 -7.57
C THR A 419 14.18 14.45 -8.63
N ARG A 420 13.03 13.81 -8.63
CA ARG A 420 12.58 12.99 -9.76
C ARG A 420 11.31 13.59 -10.32
N VAL A 421 11.34 13.88 -11.61
CA VAL A 421 10.15 14.29 -12.37
C VAL A 421 9.71 13.09 -13.17
N TRP A 422 8.57 12.54 -12.80
CA TRP A 422 7.93 11.42 -13.48
C TRP A 422 6.91 11.99 -14.46
N MET A 423 7.04 11.66 -15.73
CA MET A 423 6.24 12.34 -16.73
C MET A 423 4.75 11.96 -16.68
N ASP A 424 4.40 10.78 -16.15
CA ASP A 424 3.02 10.34 -15.99
C ASP A 424 2.31 10.93 -14.75
N HIS A 425 3.05 11.53 -13.82
CA HIS A 425 2.48 12.04 -12.58
C HIS A 425 1.44 13.15 -12.74
N ALA A 426 1.54 13.95 -13.79
CA ALA A 426 0.57 14.98 -14.11
C ALA A 426 -0.66 14.46 -14.88
N TYR A 427 -0.61 13.22 -15.38
CA TYR A 427 -1.70 12.56 -16.07
C TYR A 427 -2.82 12.09 -15.12
N TRP A 428 -2.44 11.40 -14.06
CA TRP A 428 -3.37 10.71 -13.15
C TRP A 428 -4.32 11.64 -12.39
N PRO A 429 -3.91 12.84 -11.93
CA PRO A 429 -4.83 13.76 -11.26
C PRO A 429 -6.07 14.07 -12.08
N PHE A 430 -5.91 14.30 -13.38
CA PHE A 430 -7.05 14.63 -14.23
C PHE A 430 -7.93 13.39 -14.48
N VAL A 431 -7.35 12.23 -14.80
CA VAL A 431 -8.11 10.99 -15.03
C VAL A 431 -8.98 10.65 -13.80
N THR A 432 -8.39 10.74 -12.61
CA THR A 432 -9.11 10.48 -11.36
C THR A 432 -10.21 11.51 -11.12
N THR A 433 -9.92 12.80 -11.28
CA THR A 433 -10.91 13.86 -11.10
C THR A 433 -12.04 13.74 -12.14
N LYS A 434 -11.73 13.44 -13.41
CA LYS A 434 -12.75 13.22 -14.45
C LYS A 434 -13.69 12.06 -14.08
N LEU A 435 -13.15 10.94 -13.61
CA LEU A 435 -13.98 9.81 -13.21
C LEU A 435 -14.81 10.13 -11.98
N TYR A 436 -14.26 10.90 -11.03
CA TYR A 436 -15.02 11.41 -9.89
C TYR A 436 -16.19 12.30 -10.36
N LEU A 437 -15.95 13.24 -11.28
CA LEU A 437 -16.98 14.10 -11.85
C LEU A 437 -18.07 13.30 -12.58
N ASN A 438 -17.67 12.29 -13.34
CA ASN A 438 -18.62 11.42 -14.05
C ASN A 438 -19.47 10.58 -13.11
N GLN A 439 -18.91 10.14 -11.99
CA GLN A 439 -19.59 9.32 -10.98
C GLN A 439 -20.55 10.14 -10.11
N THR A 440 -20.15 11.36 -9.74
CA THR A 440 -20.85 12.14 -8.71
C THR A 440 -21.65 13.34 -9.26
N GLY A 441 -21.24 13.89 -10.40
CA GLY A 441 -21.76 15.15 -10.92
C GLY A 441 -21.28 16.39 -10.14
N ASP A 442 -20.36 16.27 -9.18
CA ASP A 442 -19.86 17.34 -8.32
C ASP A 442 -18.88 18.25 -9.05
N LEU A 443 -19.42 19.12 -9.91
CA LEU A 443 -18.62 20.11 -10.63
C LEU A 443 -18.07 21.22 -9.72
N ASP A 444 -18.62 21.41 -8.52
CA ASP A 444 -18.15 22.42 -7.57
C ASP A 444 -16.73 22.15 -7.05
N ILE A 445 -16.25 20.91 -7.16
CA ILE A 445 -14.89 20.57 -6.82
C ILE A 445 -13.87 21.34 -7.65
N LEU A 446 -14.22 21.70 -8.90
CA LEU A 446 -13.34 22.43 -9.83
C LEU A 446 -13.05 23.86 -9.34
N ASP A 447 -13.94 24.46 -8.56
CA ASP A 447 -13.80 25.80 -7.99
C ASP A 447 -13.08 25.79 -6.62
N GLN A 448 -12.86 24.61 -6.02
CA GLN A 448 -12.19 24.53 -4.73
C GLN A 448 -10.75 25.01 -4.84
N LYS A 449 -10.32 25.85 -3.89
CA LYS A 449 -8.96 26.39 -3.84
C LYS A 449 -8.05 25.51 -3.02
N VAL A 450 -6.86 25.24 -3.56
CA VAL A 450 -5.82 24.44 -2.91
C VAL A 450 -4.47 25.14 -3.10
N ALA A 451 -3.65 25.14 -2.05
CA ALA A 451 -2.30 25.69 -2.10
C ALA A 451 -1.36 24.78 -2.89
N TYR A 452 -0.40 25.37 -3.59
CA TYR A 452 0.65 24.62 -4.29
C TYR A 452 1.79 24.24 -3.34
N PHE A 453 2.39 23.08 -3.61
CA PHE A 453 3.60 22.62 -2.92
C PHE A 453 4.82 23.44 -3.33
N LYS A 454 5.70 23.70 -2.39
CA LYS A 454 6.97 24.39 -2.61
C LYS A 454 8.10 23.76 -1.80
N ASP A 455 9.21 23.54 -2.45
CA ASP A 455 10.48 23.05 -1.88
C ASP A 455 11.65 23.76 -2.60
N PRO A 456 12.92 23.42 -2.30
CA PRO A 456 14.07 24.05 -2.96
C PRO A 456 14.21 23.72 -4.44
N GLN A 457 13.37 22.87 -5.01
CA GLN A 457 13.42 22.54 -6.43
C GLN A 457 12.72 23.59 -7.28
N ALA A 458 13.22 23.80 -8.49
CA ALA A 458 12.70 24.75 -9.45
C ALA A 458 12.89 24.26 -10.90
N LYS A 459 12.21 24.91 -11.81
CA LYS A 459 12.32 24.67 -13.27
C LYS A 459 12.16 23.19 -13.61
N ARG A 460 11.11 22.56 -13.08
CA ARG A 460 10.79 21.16 -13.29
C ARG A 460 11.97 20.22 -12.95
N GLY A 461 12.62 20.49 -11.83
CA GLY A 461 13.73 19.68 -11.31
C GLY A 461 15.09 19.88 -12.03
N THR A 462 15.22 20.88 -12.90
CA THR A 462 16.50 21.16 -13.58
C THR A 462 17.34 22.24 -12.88
N ALA A 463 16.80 22.91 -11.87
CA ALA A 463 17.49 23.93 -11.09
C ALA A 463 17.03 23.93 -9.62
N GLY A 464 17.80 24.56 -8.76
CA GLY A 464 17.45 24.87 -7.39
C GLY A 464 16.96 26.32 -7.24
N ASP A 465 16.09 26.54 -6.24
CA ASP A 465 15.70 27.84 -5.77
C ASP A 465 16.67 28.27 -4.65
N ALA A 466 17.61 29.14 -4.95
CA ALA A 466 18.64 29.58 -4.03
C ALA A 466 18.11 30.47 -2.87
N GLU A 467 16.92 31.02 -3.02
CA GLU A 467 16.25 31.86 -2.01
C GLU A 467 15.39 31.04 -1.04
N TRP A 468 15.06 29.78 -1.38
CA TRP A 468 14.26 28.94 -0.52
C TRP A 468 15.03 28.51 0.74
N THR A 469 14.39 28.59 1.88
CA THR A 469 14.90 28.09 3.17
C THR A 469 13.77 27.34 3.89
N PRO A 470 14.07 26.51 4.89
CA PRO A 470 13.03 25.87 5.72
C PRO A 470 12.03 26.85 6.36
N ALA A 471 12.46 28.09 6.63
CA ALA A 471 11.61 29.16 7.16
C ALA A 471 10.58 29.67 6.14
N TYR A 472 10.80 29.46 4.84
CA TYR A 472 9.82 29.74 3.80
C TYR A 472 8.59 28.84 3.96
N GLY A 473 8.80 27.60 4.37
CA GLY A 473 7.76 26.58 4.46
C GLY A 473 7.56 25.84 3.14
N MET A 474 6.54 24.99 3.09
CA MET A 474 6.29 24.06 1.96
C MET A 474 5.07 24.47 1.12
N ARG A 475 4.71 25.75 1.11
CA ARG A 475 3.59 26.28 0.30
C ARG A 475 4.07 27.43 -0.55
N GLN A 476 3.65 27.45 -1.83
CA GLN A 476 3.98 28.52 -2.77
C GLN A 476 3.44 29.86 -2.26
N LYS A 477 4.28 30.91 -2.31
CA LYS A 477 3.90 32.27 -1.92
C LYS A 477 3.95 33.22 -3.10
N ASP A 478 3.17 34.29 -2.97
CA ASP A 478 3.26 35.46 -3.84
C ASP A 478 4.39 36.40 -3.43
N VAL A 479 4.62 37.45 -4.22
CA VAL A 479 5.65 38.47 -3.94
C VAL A 479 5.39 39.25 -2.65
N ASN A 480 4.19 39.18 -2.09
CA ASN A 480 3.81 39.82 -0.82
C ASN A 480 3.98 38.88 0.38
N GLY A 481 4.39 37.61 0.14
CA GLY A 481 4.58 36.60 1.17
C GLY A 481 3.28 35.84 1.56
N ASN A 482 2.16 36.08 0.90
CA ASN A 482 0.93 35.34 1.13
C ASN A 482 0.98 33.98 0.44
N ILE A 483 0.38 32.96 1.07
CA ILE A 483 0.21 31.64 0.43
C ILE A 483 -0.74 31.82 -0.77
N TYR A 484 -0.31 31.35 -1.94
CA TYR A 484 -1.16 31.35 -3.13
C TYR A 484 -1.96 30.06 -3.20
N GLU A 485 -3.26 30.22 -3.47
CA GLU A 485 -4.19 29.11 -3.67
C GLU A 485 -4.88 29.26 -5.04
N GLY A 486 -4.67 28.24 -5.89
CA GLY A 486 -5.37 28.10 -7.17
C GLY A 486 -6.55 27.15 -7.07
N THR A 487 -7.47 27.23 -8.03
CA THR A 487 -8.58 26.28 -8.12
C THR A 487 -8.09 24.89 -8.55
N VAL A 488 -8.85 23.83 -8.25
CA VAL A 488 -8.57 22.48 -8.77
C VAL A 488 -8.46 22.51 -10.31
N LEU A 489 -9.33 23.26 -10.96
CA LEU A 489 -9.28 23.44 -12.41
C LEU A 489 -7.96 24.08 -12.88
N GLU A 490 -7.44 25.06 -12.14
CA GLU A 490 -6.13 25.66 -12.40
C GLU A 490 -5.00 24.64 -12.29
N HIS A 491 -4.98 23.81 -11.24
CA HIS A 491 -4.00 22.73 -11.09
C HIS A 491 -4.01 21.74 -12.24
N LEU A 492 -5.21 21.34 -12.69
CA LEU A 492 -5.38 20.40 -13.79
C LEU A 492 -4.88 20.97 -15.11
N LEU A 493 -5.24 22.23 -15.42
CA LEU A 493 -4.77 22.91 -16.61
C LEU A 493 -3.25 23.07 -16.59
N LEU A 494 -2.70 23.53 -15.45
CA LEU A 494 -1.27 23.73 -15.27
C LEU A 494 -0.46 22.47 -15.55
N GLN A 495 -0.84 21.35 -14.90
CA GLN A 495 -0.10 20.09 -15.05
C GLN A 495 -0.11 19.58 -16.49
N ASN A 496 -1.27 19.59 -17.15
CA ASN A 496 -1.41 19.07 -18.51
C ASN A 496 -0.74 19.99 -19.55
N LEU A 497 -0.81 21.31 -19.37
CA LEU A 497 -0.15 22.25 -20.28
C LEU A 497 1.37 22.22 -20.11
N CYS A 498 1.91 22.16 -18.91
CA CYS A 498 3.35 22.00 -18.69
C CYS A 498 3.89 20.72 -19.33
N ALA A 499 3.15 19.61 -19.21
CA ALA A 499 3.52 18.35 -19.88
C ALA A 499 3.49 18.48 -21.41
N PHE A 500 2.47 19.14 -21.97
CA PHE A 500 2.38 19.39 -23.41
C PHE A 500 3.59 20.14 -23.97
N TYR A 501 4.12 21.12 -23.24
CA TYR A 501 5.27 21.91 -23.68
C TYR A 501 6.62 21.26 -23.42
N GLU A 502 6.71 20.18 -22.64
CA GLU A 502 7.98 19.48 -22.36
C GLU A 502 8.29 18.42 -23.41
N ALA A 503 8.88 18.84 -24.53
CA ALA A 503 9.13 18.00 -25.69
C ALA A 503 10.58 17.53 -25.80
N GLY A 504 10.76 16.28 -26.24
CA GLY A 504 12.05 15.72 -26.64
C GLY A 504 12.38 16.00 -28.13
N GLU A 505 13.46 15.36 -28.62
CA GLU A 505 14.02 15.60 -29.98
C GLU A 505 13.04 15.24 -31.11
N HIS A 506 12.21 14.19 -30.89
CA HIS A 506 11.21 13.72 -31.86
C HIS A 506 9.85 14.41 -31.67
N GLY A 507 9.77 15.33 -30.75
CA GLY A 507 8.56 16.06 -30.47
C GLY A 507 7.57 15.34 -29.55
N MET A 508 7.91 14.18 -29.04
CA MET A 508 7.11 13.51 -28.02
C MET A 508 7.45 14.06 -26.62
N MET A 509 6.65 13.76 -25.62
CA MET A 509 6.91 14.23 -24.25
C MET A 509 8.10 13.49 -23.65
N ARG A 510 9.00 14.22 -22.97
CA ARG A 510 10.21 13.66 -22.39
C ARG A 510 9.88 12.76 -21.19
N LEU A 511 10.58 11.62 -21.09
CA LEU A 511 10.45 10.68 -19.98
C LEU A 511 10.90 11.25 -18.63
N ARG A 512 11.98 12.03 -18.62
CA ARG A 512 12.59 12.52 -17.38
C ARG A 512 13.01 11.37 -16.45
N GLY A 513 12.40 11.26 -15.27
CA GLY A 513 12.67 10.18 -14.33
C GLY A 513 12.10 8.83 -14.72
N ALA A 514 11.07 8.78 -15.49
CA ALA A 514 10.37 7.68 -16.18
C ALA A 514 8.90 8.06 -16.42
N ASP A 515 8.11 7.12 -16.91
CA ASP A 515 6.64 7.13 -16.84
C ASP A 515 6.16 6.03 -15.88
N TRP A 516 5.00 5.44 -16.11
CA TRP A 516 4.46 4.34 -15.30
C TRP A 516 5.40 3.12 -15.21
N ASN A 517 6.25 2.93 -16.21
CA ASN A 517 7.31 1.92 -16.17
C ASN A 517 8.60 2.52 -15.59
N ASP A 518 8.80 2.34 -14.29
CA ASP A 518 9.95 2.86 -13.53
C ASP A 518 11.31 2.42 -14.09
N ALA A 519 11.36 1.32 -14.85
CA ALA A 519 12.61 0.85 -15.46
C ALA A 519 13.12 1.74 -16.60
N LEU A 520 12.32 2.71 -17.06
CA LEU A 520 12.70 3.68 -18.07
C LEU A 520 13.52 4.87 -17.53
N ASP A 521 13.82 4.90 -16.23
CA ASP A 521 14.66 5.92 -15.58
C ASP A 521 16.08 5.97 -16.19
N MET A 522 16.53 4.90 -16.81
CA MET A 522 17.80 4.85 -17.58
C MET A 522 17.80 5.70 -18.85
N ALA A 523 16.66 6.19 -19.29
CA ALA A 523 16.52 7.02 -20.49
C ALA A 523 16.23 8.51 -20.18
N ALA A 524 16.73 9.01 -19.06
CA ALA A 524 16.43 10.34 -18.52
C ALA A 524 16.84 11.51 -19.41
N GLU A 525 17.89 11.37 -20.27
CA GLU A 525 18.43 12.45 -21.08
C GLU A 525 17.65 12.68 -22.37
N LYS A 526 17.44 11.61 -23.17
CA LYS A 526 16.82 11.68 -24.51
C LYS A 526 15.56 10.85 -24.65
N GLY A 527 15.20 10.08 -23.60
CA GLY A 527 14.01 9.25 -23.65
C GLY A 527 12.73 10.06 -23.81
N GLU A 528 11.83 9.55 -24.63
CA GLU A 528 10.50 10.13 -24.88
C GLU A 528 9.44 9.04 -24.75
N SER A 529 8.28 9.39 -24.20
CA SER A 529 7.13 8.48 -24.12
C SER A 529 6.06 8.88 -25.13
N VAL A 530 5.98 8.16 -26.23
CA VAL A 530 4.86 8.26 -27.16
C VAL A 530 3.58 7.77 -26.50
N ALA A 531 3.68 6.71 -25.68
CA ALA A 531 2.58 6.13 -24.93
C ALA A 531 1.85 7.19 -24.10
N PHE A 532 2.56 7.86 -23.19
CA PHE A 532 1.93 8.89 -22.35
C PHE A 532 1.67 10.20 -23.10
N THR A 533 2.37 10.49 -24.20
CA THR A 533 1.97 11.58 -25.09
C THR A 533 0.55 11.35 -25.63
N CYS A 534 0.22 10.13 -26.05
CA CYS A 534 -1.14 9.76 -26.44
C CYS A 534 -2.15 9.93 -25.29
N ALA A 535 -1.75 9.53 -24.08
CA ALA A 535 -2.59 9.68 -22.90
C ALA A 535 -2.91 11.16 -22.58
N TYR A 536 -1.92 12.04 -22.63
CA TYR A 536 -2.11 13.47 -22.41
C TYR A 536 -2.94 14.15 -23.51
N ILE A 537 -2.86 13.68 -24.75
CA ILE A 537 -3.76 14.13 -25.83
C ILE A 537 -5.20 13.84 -25.46
N GLY A 538 -5.47 12.65 -24.93
CA GLY A 538 -6.78 12.30 -24.37
C GLY A 538 -7.20 13.27 -23.27
N ASN A 539 -6.30 13.56 -22.32
CA ASN A 539 -6.59 14.54 -21.25
C ASN A 539 -6.92 15.94 -21.79
N LEU A 540 -6.23 16.43 -22.83
CA LEU A 540 -6.53 17.76 -23.40
C LEU A 540 -7.94 17.82 -23.98
N ARG A 541 -8.38 16.77 -24.69
CA ARG A 541 -9.76 16.66 -25.19
C ARG A 541 -10.77 16.59 -24.06
N ASP A 542 -10.51 15.76 -23.10
CA ASP A 542 -11.38 15.56 -21.96
C ASP A 542 -11.48 16.81 -21.04
N LEU A 543 -10.38 17.59 -20.92
CA LEU A 543 -10.38 18.89 -20.26
C LEU A 543 -11.28 19.90 -21.01
N ALA A 544 -11.20 19.92 -22.34
CA ALA A 544 -12.08 20.75 -23.14
C ALA A 544 -13.56 20.37 -22.94
N ASP A 545 -13.89 19.09 -22.94
CA ASP A 545 -15.25 18.60 -22.71
C ASP A 545 -15.71 18.89 -21.26
N THR A 546 -14.79 18.81 -20.29
CA THR A 546 -15.07 19.14 -18.88
C THR A 546 -15.37 20.63 -18.70
N LEU A 547 -14.63 21.50 -19.39
CA LEU A 547 -14.86 22.95 -19.39
C LEU A 547 -16.21 23.31 -20.01
N GLU A 548 -16.63 22.67 -21.11
CA GLU A 548 -17.97 22.88 -21.69
C GLU A 548 -19.09 22.47 -20.72
N LYS A 549 -18.93 21.32 -20.06
CA LYS A 549 -19.88 20.87 -19.03
C LYS A 549 -19.93 21.84 -17.84
N TYR A 550 -18.77 22.32 -17.41
CA TYR A 550 -18.66 23.29 -16.32
C TYR A 550 -19.30 24.62 -16.69
N GLU A 551 -19.06 25.16 -17.90
CA GLU A 551 -19.72 26.35 -18.42
C GLU A 551 -21.25 26.20 -18.45
N ALA A 552 -21.73 25.08 -18.98
CA ALA A 552 -23.16 24.81 -19.10
C ALA A 552 -23.83 24.69 -17.73
N ALA A 553 -23.19 24.08 -16.73
CA ALA A 553 -23.74 23.87 -15.41
C ALA A 553 -23.65 25.13 -14.52
N SER A 554 -22.50 25.83 -14.54
CA SER A 554 -22.26 26.99 -13.68
C SER A 554 -22.79 28.32 -14.25
N GLY A 555 -23.00 28.40 -15.58
CA GLY A 555 -23.31 29.63 -16.30
C GLY A 555 -22.14 30.60 -16.42
N LYS A 556 -20.95 30.27 -15.89
CA LYS A 556 -19.73 31.09 -16.00
C LYS A 556 -19.19 31.01 -17.42
N LYS A 557 -18.81 32.15 -17.98
CA LYS A 557 -18.16 32.23 -19.30
C LYS A 557 -16.64 32.35 -19.23
N GLU A 558 -16.14 32.67 -18.08
CA GLU A 558 -14.73 32.89 -17.81
C GLU A 558 -14.29 32.15 -16.57
N ILE A 559 -13.02 31.75 -16.54
CA ILE A 559 -12.32 31.22 -15.36
C ILE A 559 -11.19 32.14 -14.97
N THR A 560 -10.85 32.13 -13.69
CA THR A 560 -9.74 32.91 -13.13
C THR A 560 -8.55 31.98 -12.93
N LEU A 561 -7.38 32.39 -13.45
CA LEU A 561 -6.13 31.65 -13.35
C LEU A 561 -5.00 32.57 -12.94
N ALA A 562 -3.91 32.00 -12.42
CA ALA A 562 -2.67 32.74 -12.15
C ALA A 562 -2.16 33.42 -13.44
N LYS A 563 -1.67 34.65 -13.31
CA LYS A 563 -1.19 35.46 -14.43
C LYS A 563 -0.08 34.78 -15.23
N GLU A 564 0.80 34.08 -14.54
CA GLU A 564 1.93 33.36 -15.17
C GLU A 564 1.44 32.32 -16.20
N MET A 565 0.26 31.73 -15.99
CA MET A 565 -0.33 30.74 -16.90
C MET A 565 -0.71 31.33 -18.27
N GLU A 566 -0.78 32.66 -18.39
CA GLU A 566 -0.99 33.32 -19.69
C GLU A 566 0.01 32.85 -20.74
N ILE A 567 1.28 32.62 -20.34
CA ILE A 567 2.34 32.12 -21.19
C ILE A 567 2.02 30.74 -21.77
N LEU A 568 1.35 29.85 -21.02
CA LEU A 568 1.00 28.51 -21.46
C LEU A 568 -0.27 28.49 -22.32
N ILE A 569 -1.20 29.42 -22.09
CA ILE A 569 -2.54 29.40 -22.66
C ILE A 569 -2.61 30.21 -23.97
N ARG A 570 -2.10 31.44 -23.95
CA ARG A 570 -2.20 32.36 -25.12
C ARG A 570 -1.13 32.11 -26.14
N GLN A 571 -1.08 30.87 -26.66
CA GLN A 571 -0.14 30.46 -27.68
C GLN A 571 -0.89 30.05 -28.95
N ASP A 572 -0.46 30.56 -30.10
CA ASP A 572 -0.91 30.10 -31.38
C ASP A 572 -0.13 28.85 -31.85
N ARG A 573 -0.58 28.25 -32.93
CA ARG A 573 0.04 27.03 -33.47
C ARG A 573 1.51 27.21 -33.81
N THR A 574 1.93 28.40 -34.25
CA THR A 574 3.32 28.66 -34.64
C THR A 574 4.28 28.61 -33.45
N SER A 575 3.77 28.71 -32.23
CA SER A 575 4.54 28.68 -31.00
C SER A 575 4.79 27.27 -30.47
N TYR A 576 4.13 26.24 -31.01
CA TYR A 576 4.26 24.85 -30.56
C TYR A 576 4.42 23.82 -31.70
N ASP A 577 4.66 24.25 -32.92
CA ASP A 577 4.82 23.39 -34.09
C ASP A 577 6.18 22.66 -34.15
N SER A 578 7.11 22.95 -33.24
CA SER A 578 8.36 22.20 -33.06
C SER A 578 8.70 22.02 -31.58
N ALA A 579 9.57 21.02 -31.28
CA ALA A 579 10.05 20.74 -29.96
C ALA A 579 10.78 21.94 -29.30
N GLU A 580 11.63 22.63 -30.09
CA GLU A 580 12.37 23.80 -29.60
C GLU A 580 11.43 24.91 -29.16
N LYS A 581 10.43 25.23 -29.99
CA LYS A 581 9.46 26.30 -29.67
C LYS A 581 8.65 25.96 -28.42
N ARG A 582 8.20 24.72 -28.27
CA ARG A 582 7.51 24.27 -27.05
C ARG A 582 8.38 24.43 -25.83
N ASN A 583 9.63 23.99 -25.89
CA ASN A 583 10.57 24.15 -24.79
C ASN A 583 10.88 25.61 -24.45
N VAL A 584 10.86 26.52 -25.42
CA VAL A 584 10.99 27.97 -25.18
C VAL A 584 9.80 28.49 -24.37
N VAL A 585 8.56 28.12 -24.75
CA VAL A 585 7.35 28.49 -23.98
C VAL A 585 7.45 27.99 -22.55
N LEU A 586 7.78 26.70 -22.37
CA LEU A 586 7.91 26.12 -21.04
C LEU A 586 9.00 26.82 -20.20
N ASN A 587 10.18 27.04 -20.78
CA ASN A 587 11.28 27.70 -20.10
C ASN A 587 10.94 29.14 -19.67
N ASN A 588 10.21 29.88 -20.49
CA ASN A 588 9.71 31.20 -20.15
C ASN A 588 8.75 31.14 -18.96
N TYR A 589 7.83 30.20 -18.97
CA TYR A 589 6.89 29.99 -17.86
C TYR A 589 7.62 29.64 -16.56
N VAL A 590 8.41 28.56 -16.53
CA VAL A 590 9.05 28.07 -15.30
C VAL A 590 10.09 29.04 -14.74
N SER A 591 10.62 29.94 -15.57
CA SER A 591 11.54 30.99 -15.13
C SER A 591 10.86 32.07 -14.29
N GLN A 592 9.53 32.25 -14.42
CA GLN A 592 8.75 33.17 -13.61
C GLN A 592 8.28 32.55 -12.27
N CYS A 593 8.43 31.24 -12.11
CA CYS A 593 7.92 30.49 -10.95
C CYS A 593 9.04 29.94 -10.06
N VAL A 594 10.27 30.47 -10.13
CA VAL A 594 11.43 29.90 -9.41
C VAL A 594 11.27 30.04 -7.90
N HIS A 595 10.94 31.23 -7.39
CA HIS A 595 10.77 31.51 -5.96
C HIS A 595 9.33 31.88 -5.64
N ASN A 596 8.97 33.15 -5.74
CA ASN A 596 7.62 33.66 -5.58
C ASN A 596 6.94 33.86 -6.93
N ILE A 597 5.62 33.81 -6.94
CA ILE A 597 4.80 34.19 -8.09
C ILE A 597 4.21 35.57 -7.88
N SER A 598 3.68 36.21 -8.91
CA SER A 598 3.13 37.57 -8.80
C SER A 598 1.95 37.67 -7.83
N GLY A 599 1.14 36.61 -7.71
CA GLY A 599 -0.13 36.63 -6.99
C GLY A 599 -1.25 37.30 -7.79
N GLU A 600 -0.94 37.83 -8.99
CA GLU A 600 -1.93 38.40 -9.90
C GLU A 600 -2.71 37.32 -10.62
N GLN A 601 -3.94 37.60 -11.00
CA GLN A 601 -4.83 36.69 -11.70
C GLN A 601 -5.32 37.30 -13.01
N ILE A 602 -5.59 36.42 -13.98
CA ILE A 602 -6.20 36.77 -15.26
C ILE A 602 -7.56 36.08 -15.42
N SER A 603 -8.43 36.71 -16.19
CA SER A 603 -9.65 36.10 -16.67
C SER A 603 -9.43 35.48 -18.04
N VAL A 604 -9.89 34.24 -18.23
CA VAL A 604 -9.76 33.47 -19.48
C VAL A 604 -11.14 33.02 -19.92
N ASP A 605 -11.51 33.37 -21.15
CA ASP A 605 -12.75 32.89 -21.77
C ASP A 605 -12.73 31.40 -22.01
N ILE A 606 -13.77 30.69 -21.53
CA ILE A 606 -13.85 29.24 -21.56
C ILE A 606 -13.90 28.73 -23.00
N SER A 607 -14.65 29.35 -23.87
CA SER A 607 -14.82 28.91 -25.26
C SER A 607 -13.51 28.97 -26.04
N THR A 608 -12.74 30.04 -25.83
CA THR A 608 -11.40 30.22 -26.39
C THR A 608 -10.43 29.15 -25.88
N LEU A 609 -10.48 28.87 -24.56
CA LEU A 609 -9.63 27.84 -23.95
C LEU A 609 -9.97 26.43 -24.48
N VAL A 610 -11.24 26.09 -24.59
CA VAL A 610 -11.73 24.83 -25.16
C VAL A 610 -11.20 24.64 -26.58
N GLN A 611 -11.34 25.67 -27.42
CA GLN A 611 -10.82 25.61 -28.78
C GLN A 611 -9.30 25.37 -28.81
N ASN A 612 -8.55 26.10 -27.97
CA ASN A 612 -7.11 25.98 -27.87
C ASN A 612 -6.65 24.60 -27.44
N LEU A 613 -7.35 23.96 -26.47
CA LEU A 613 -7.03 22.61 -26.01
C LEU A 613 -7.28 21.56 -27.12
N ARG A 614 -8.40 21.68 -27.84
CA ARG A 614 -8.74 20.81 -28.98
C ARG A 614 -7.74 20.95 -30.15
N GLU A 615 -7.38 22.17 -30.50
CA GLU A 615 -6.38 22.41 -31.55
C GLU A 615 -5.03 21.78 -31.23
N ARG A 616 -4.57 21.86 -29.99
CA ARG A 616 -3.34 21.18 -29.53
C ARG A 616 -3.45 19.67 -29.63
N ALA A 617 -4.57 19.11 -29.17
CA ALA A 617 -4.81 17.67 -29.20
C ALA A 617 -4.87 17.14 -30.63
N ASP A 618 -5.52 17.85 -31.55
CA ASP A 618 -5.68 17.44 -32.94
C ASP A 618 -4.36 17.57 -33.71
N TRP A 619 -3.60 18.64 -33.47
CA TRP A 619 -2.27 18.79 -34.03
C TRP A 619 -1.35 17.64 -33.61
N TYR A 620 -1.34 17.32 -32.33
CA TYR A 620 -0.45 16.29 -31.81
C TYR A 620 -0.88 14.89 -32.26
N THR A 621 -2.18 14.63 -32.36
CA THR A 621 -2.71 13.39 -32.97
C THR A 621 -2.22 13.21 -34.41
N GLY A 622 -2.27 14.25 -35.23
CA GLY A 622 -1.76 14.22 -36.59
C GLY A 622 -0.26 13.92 -36.66
N LEU A 623 0.52 14.51 -35.76
CA LEU A 623 1.96 14.27 -35.66
C LEU A 623 2.25 12.79 -35.34
N ILE A 624 1.62 12.23 -34.29
CA ILE A 624 1.84 10.84 -33.86
C ILE A 624 1.39 9.85 -34.94
N ARG A 625 0.23 10.04 -35.54
CA ARG A 625 -0.26 9.16 -36.60
C ARG A 625 0.69 9.10 -37.79
N THR A 626 1.39 10.20 -38.08
CA THR A 626 2.32 10.30 -39.23
C THR A 626 3.69 9.75 -38.88
N GLN A 627 4.21 10.01 -37.68
CA GLN A 627 5.61 9.72 -37.34
C GLN A 627 5.80 8.39 -36.61
N GLU A 628 4.82 7.97 -35.80
CA GLU A 628 5.01 6.86 -34.85
C GLU A 628 4.34 5.55 -35.29
N TRP A 629 3.65 5.54 -36.42
CA TRP A 629 3.03 4.33 -36.94
C TRP A 629 4.06 3.40 -37.59
N VAL A 630 4.18 2.19 -37.05
CA VAL A 630 5.11 1.14 -37.48
C VAL A 630 4.34 0.03 -38.18
N THR A 631 4.90 -0.52 -39.25
CA THR A 631 4.34 -1.70 -39.94
C THR A 631 5.42 -2.75 -40.15
N ASP A 632 5.06 -4.01 -40.10
CA ASP A 632 5.90 -5.13 -40.49
C ASP A 632 5.77 -5.48 -41.99
N GLU A 633 6.50 -6.50 -42.40
CA GLU A 633 6.50 -6.99 -43.79
C GLU A 633 5.16 -7.60 -44.21
N ASN A 634 4.34 -8.01 -43.26
CA ASN A 634 3.02 -8.63 -43.49
C ASN A 634 1.86 -7.62 -43.39
N GLY A 635 2.17 -6.34 -43.20
CA GLY A 635 1.19 -5.27 -43.10
C GLY A 635 0.49 -5.21 -41.72
N ASN A 636 1.03 -5.87 -40.67
CA ASN A 636 0.55 -5.67 -39.33
C ASN A 636 1.10 -4.34 -38.79
N GLY A 637 0.27 -3.56 -38.09
CA GLY A 637 0.63 -2.22 -37.68
C GLY A 637 0.40 -1.96 -36.18
N TRP A 638 1.24 -1.09 -35.60
CA TRP A 638 1.15 -0.61 -34.22
C TRP A 638 1.91 0.70 -34.08
N PHE A 639 1.78 1.39 -32.93
CA PHE A 639 2.56 2.59 -32.66
C PHE A 639 3.88 2.26 -31.98
N ASN A 640 4.97 2.97 -32.30
CA ASN A 640 6.13 3.07 -31.45
C ASN A 640 5.70 3.71 -30.09
N GLY A 641 6.04 3.11 -28.98
CA GLY A 641 5.66 3.61 -27.66
C GLY A 641 6.72 4.48 -27.01
N TYR A 642 7.99 4.34 -27.39
CA TYR A 642 9.10 4.99 -26.69
C TYR A 642 10.31 5.28 -27.60
N TYR A 643 11.10 6.28 -27.16
CA TYR A 643 12.47 6.50 -27.64
C TYR A 643 13.46 6.23 -26.49
N ASP A 644 14.58 5.58 -26.82
CA ASP A 644 15.64 5.27 -25.86
C ASP A 644 16.54 6.51 -25.60
N ASN A 645 17.53 6.36 -24.69
CA ASN A 645 18.46 7.45 -24.36
C ASN A 645 19.43 7.83 -25.48
N HIS A 646 19.41 7.13 -26.62
CA HIS A 646 20.13 7.46 -27.83
C HIS A 646 19.23 8.10 -28.89
N GLY A 647 17.97 8.38 -28.58
CA GLY A 647 17.00 8.91 -29.51
C GLY A 647 16.54 7.91 -30.57
N ARG A 648 16.57 6.60 -30.28
CA ARG A 648 16.13 5.55 -31.21
C ARG A 648 14.76 5.03 -30.81
N PRO A 649 13.86 4.75 -31.75
CA PRO A 649 12.58 4.14 -31.45
C PRO A 649 12.83 2.75 -30.82
N VAL A 650 12.10 2.43 -29.77
CA VAL A 650 12.25 1.15 -29.02
C VAL A 650 11.55 0.02 -29.74
N GLU A 651 10.44 0.30 -30.41
CA GLU A 651 9.60 -0.67 -31.10
C GLU A 651 9.85 -0.76 -32.57
N GLY A 652 9.34 -1.79 -33.23
CA GLY A 652 9.52 -2.07 -34.63
C GLY A 652 10.27 -3.38 -34.89
N LYS A 653 10.64 -3.61 -36.16
CA LYS A 653 11.47 -4.75 -36.53
C LYS A 653 12.93 -4.47 -36.16
N ARG A 654 13.53 -5.37 -35.43
CA ARG A 654 14.94 -5.36 -35.07
C ARG A 654 15.56 -6.73 -35.36
N ASP A 655 16.55 -6.71 -36.27
CA ASP A 655 17.18 -7.93 -36.74
C ASP A 655 16.14 -8.94 -37.30
N ASP A 656 15.98 -10.08 -36.62
CA ASP A 656 15.08 -11.16 -36.98
C ASP A 656 13.82 -11.25 -36.07
N HIS A 657 13.55 -10.25 -35.21
CA HIS A 657 12.40 -10.24 -34.35
C HIS A 657 11.66 -8.88 -34.31
N VAL A 658 10.39 -8.94 -33.94
CA VAL A 658 9.54 -7.76 -33.73
C VAL A 658 9.54 -7.38 -32.25
N ARG A 659 9.68 -6.08 -31.97
CA ARG A 659 9.43 -5.50 -30.64
C ARG A 659 8.15 -4.71 -30.66
N MET A 660 7.26 -5.04 -29.76
CA MET A 660 6.00 -4.37 -29.53
C MET A 660 5.73 -4.30 -28.05
N MET A 661 5.33 -3.15 -27.54
CA MET A 661 4.93 -2.94 -26.15
C MET A 661 3.45 -2.61 -26.07
N LEU A 662 2.75 -3.24 -25.12
CA LEU A 662 1.30 -3.06 -24.99
C LEU A 662 0.93 -1.63 -24.54
N THR A 663 1.75 -1.01 -23.69
CA THR A 663 1.46 0.31 -23.08
C THR A 663 1.18 1.40 -24.13
N GLY A 664 2.02 1.49 -25.16
CA GLY A 664 1.84 2.47 -26.26
C GLY A 664 0.52 2.26 -27.01
N GLN A 665 0.14 1.00 -27.21
CA GLN A 665 -1.07 0.63 -27.92
C GLN A 665 -2.33 0.97 -27.10
N VAL A 666 -2.32 0.65 -25.80
CA VAL A 666 -3.44 0.95 -24.91
C VAL A 666 -3.70 2.46 -24.86
N PHE A 667 -2.67 3.27 -24.64
CA PHE A 667 -2.86 4.72 -24.54
C PHE A 667 -3.14 5.40 -25.86
N SER A 668 -2.68 4.85 -26.99
CA SER A 668 -3.06 5.40 -28.32
C SER A 668 -4.56 5.22 -28.60
N VAL A 669 -5.13 4.10 -28.15
CA VAL A 669 -6.58 3.85 -28.25
C VAL A 669 -7.35 4.68 -27.20
N MET A 670 -6.94 4.65 -25.94
CA MET A 670 -7.59 5.40 -24.85
C MET A 670 -7.57 6.91 -25.07
N GLY A 671 -6.47 7.46 -25.59
CA GLY A 671 -6.32 8.88 -25.91
C GLY A 671 -6.99 9.30 -27.22
N ASN A 672 -7.69 8.39 -27.89
CA ASN A 672 -8.34 8.66 -29.18
C ASN A 672 -7.35 9.13 -30.26
N VAL A 673 -6.09 8.67 -30.17
CA VAL A 673 -5.04 8.92 -31.18
C VAL A 673 -5.16 7.91 -32.31
N ALA A 674 -5.29 6.61 -32.00
CA ALA A 674 -5.56 5.60 -33.00
C ALA A 674 -6.94 5.82 -33.65
N ASP A 675 -7.05 5.74 -34.98
CA ASP A 675 -8.34 5.63 -35.64
C ASP A 675 -8.85 4.17 -35.65
N ASP A 676 -10.05 3.94 -36.20
CA ASP A 676 -10.68 2.62 -36.21
C ASP A 676 -9.83 1.57 -36.94
N ALA A 677 -9.21 1.95 -38.06
CA ALA A 677 -8.37 1.05 -38.86
C ALA A 677 -7.07 0.71 -38.11
N GLN A 678 -6.46 1.73 -37.49
CA GLN A 678 -5.27 1.56 -36.66
C GLN A 678 -5.59 0.72 -35.42
N THR A 679 -6.73 0.95 -34.77
CA THR A 679 -7.18 0.16 -33.63
C THR A 679 -7.36 -1.32 -33.98
N ALA A 680 -7.99 -1.62 -35.11
CA ALA A 680 -8.13 -2.99 -35.61
C ALA A 680 -6.78 -3.64 -35.91
N ALA A 681 -5.83 -2.89 -36.50
CA ALA A 681 -4.48 -3.37 -36.77
C ALA A 681 -3.69 -3.62 -35.46
N ILE A 682 -3.83 -2.74 -34.48
CA ILE A 682 -3.21 -2.90 -33.14
C ILE A 682 -3.68 -4.20 -32.48
N ILE A 683 -4.99 -4.46 -32.44
CA ILE A 683 -5.56 -5.69 -31.85
C ILE A 683 -4.95 -6.91 -32.53
N LYS A 684 -4.94 -6.95 -33.86
CA LYS A 684 -4.34 -8.06 -34.63
C LYS A 684 -2.86 -8.24 -34.31
N SER A 685 -2.10 -7.16 -34.20
CA SER A 685 -0.66 -7.19 -33.92
C SER A 685 -0.39 -7.64 -32.47
N ALA A 686 -1.21 -7.19 -31.51
CA ALA A 686 -1.11 -7.60 -30.12
C ALA A 686 -1.38 -9.11 -29.96
N ASP A 687 -2.40 -9.64 -30.63
CA ASP A 687 -2.68 -11.09 -30.63
C ASP A 687 -1.52 -11.88 -31.24
N LEU A 688 -0.90 -11.35 -32.29
CA LEU A 688 0.20 -12.04 -32.98
C LEU A 688 1.52 -12.02 -32.17
N TYR A 689 1.88 -10.86 -31.60
CA TYR A 689 3.21 -10.62 -31.04
C TYR A 689 3.26 -10.67 -29.50
N LEU A 690 2.18 -10.34 -28.81
CA LEU A 690 2.16 -10.23 -27.35
C LEU A 690 1.38 -11.38 -26.68
N TYR A 691 0.38 -11.94 -27.37
CA TYR A 691 -0.42 -13.01 -26.76
C TYR A 691 0.37 -14.32 -26.67
N LYS A 692 0.41 -14.90 -25.47
CA LYS A 692 1.06 -16.20 -25.22
C LYS A 692 0.13 -17.07 -24.38
N ASN A 693 -0.33 -18.18 -24.94
CA ASN A 693 -1.26 -19.13 -24.29
C ASN A 693 -0.76 -19.60 -22.92
N CYS A 694 0.55 -19.75 -22.75
CA CYS A 694 1.11 -20.25 -21.48
C CYS A 694 1.05 -19.24 -20.33
N LEU A 695 0.83 -17.95 -20.60
CA LEU A 695 0.78 -16.90 -19.59
C LEU A 695 -0.62 -16.62 -19.06
N LEU A 696 -1.67 -17.18 -19.67
CA LEU A 696 -3.05 -17.05 -19.19
C LEU A 696 -3.27 -17.69 -17.81
N TYR A 697 -2.43 -18.64 -17.42
CA TYR A 697 -2.58 -19.45 -16.21
C TYR A 697 -1.44 -19.29 -15.19
N THR A 698 -0.43 -18.48 -15.49
CA THR A 698 0.74 -18.29 -14.63
C THR A 698 1.02 -16.81 -14.46
N SER A 699 1.36 -16.40 -13.23
CA SER A 699 1.96 -15.07 -13.04
C SER A 699 3.22 -14.94 -13.89
N PRO A 700 3.47 -13.77 -14.51
CA PRO A 700 4.69 -13.54 -15.28
C PRO A 700 5.93 -13.89 -14.45
N SER A 701 6.76 -14.80 -14.94
CA SER A 701 8.02 -15.10 -14.25
C SER A 701 9.00 -13.92 -14.39
N PRO A 702 10.01 -13.80 -13.52
CA PRO A 702 11.06 -12.80 -13.69
C PRO A 702 11.79 -12.90 -15.03
N ARG A 703 11.74 -14.05 -15.70
CA ARG A 703 12.27 -14.22 -17.07
C ARG A 703 11.41 -13.55 -18.12
N ASP A 704 10.10 -13.54 -17.93
CA ASP A 704 9.16 -12.91 -18.87
C ASP A 704 9.31 -11.39 -18.85
N LYS A 705 9.69 -10.81 -17.71
CA LYS A 705 10.00 -9.37 -17.58
C LYS A 705 11.28 -8.93 -18.30
N ARG A 706 12.19 -9.85 -18.60
CA ARG A 706 13.41 -9.54 -19.37
C ARG A 706 13.22 -9.62 -20.88
N GLN A 707 12.08 -10.11 -21.33
CA GLN A 707 11.74 -10.25 -22.76
C GLN A 707 10.71 -9.22 -23.21
N SER A 708 10.15 -8.45 -22.26
CA SER A 708 9.25 -7.32 -22.55
C SER A 708 10.01 -6.00 -22.64
#